data_d8785c409d4a15ee3aecda160d1502c9
#
_entry.id   d8785c409d4a15ee3aecda160d1502c9
#
_cell.length_a   1.000
_cell.length_b   1.000
_cell.length_c   1.000
_cell.angle_alpha   90.00
_cell.angle_beta   90.00
_cell.angle_gamma   90.00
#
_symmetry.space_group_name_H-M   'P 1'
#
loop_
_entity.id
_entity.type
_entity.pdbx_description
1 polymer ?
#
loop_
_entity_poly.entity_id
_entity_poly.type
_entity_poly.pdbx_seq_one_letter_code
_entity_poly.pdbx_strand_id
1 'polypeptide(L)'
;MHLRHLLPICVLLVCVGIAGFPCNVLVPSNLAYAQEVETEELEEEREEEDEEEEGDEDEEGFGELMWVRRELEGRLEDLKDQVETTKDRIRKVDEFIAVSKQAGALEEKIADAEEQGDDAKAKDLAKQFERLEKEIGIREEMLELEYELVEVTESLDEAEREEDEDRIEILEVLVDGLRTISSLSDELLPLELDGRESEAEPLQVRKALIFTNQVEKSFRALQTLEELYEAEEEEDEEAIEELEAKLDKLRSDIEAFMERGDDSDFEAEKQTKAAVPQIQPIVVNEETLAPFANLDLHRDVAPLLKTYCFDCHSNDESSGELNFEQLLADLPIVRKRDQWVNVIEQAKNHVMPPEDAEQPSDDERKKMVLALHNAIYKFDYSEIDDPGFESAKRLTHREYSNTVRDLFRIDIDVVDRFPDDLTGTSGFDNSANSLFIQPLLMERYIGIAEHVVNTALLDKPTTAEQKHAHARIFGKVVDRSAIKTLGSRSEPRPSPREVMQSFLPRAYRRPAKQTELDRFSKQIESGVKSGQTFEEAVKTTIQTVLITPSFLLRSESIPASDDKAFAIDDWELASRLSYFLWASMPDDELFELAKAKKLRDPTVLTKQVDRMIANEKSNSLGTNFAAQWLGSQHLGVRMRLDPIDNPWCTETLMAAMRDETSLFFNCLIRDDRPITEMVNADYTFLNEELAKLYRIKGVEGKEMRRVSLKTDKRGGIFGQGSLLAVTSFPGRTSPVVRGKWVLDTVLGTPPPPPPPNVSELSEEIEGKRRLSFREKLELHREKPNCYACHSEMDPLGFSLENFDWFGRYRTRRGRGRINSKGKLPSGTEFAGLSGLKKVVIEERRDDLIRQVTQKLLSYGLGRQLEYYDEPAIRKILAQVDQTEGSGGDATMQKLIHEIVKSYPFQYKKTRPAANVQETQTVSATKP
;
A
#
# COMPACT_ATOMS: atom_id res chain seq x y z
N MET A 1 -11.67 -28.90 -2.99
CA MET A 1 -11.39 -27.48 -3.25
C MET A 1 -10.12 -27.00 -2.52
N HIS A 2 -9.71 -27.62 -1.42
CA HIS A 2 -8.49 -27.28 -0.66
C HIS A 2 -7.17 -27.70 -1.32
N LEU A 3 -7.15 -28.68 -2.22
CA LEU A 3 -5.93 -29.11 -2.92
C LEU A 3 -5.29 -28.06 -3.85
N ARG A 4 -5.98 -26.99 -4.19
CA ARG A 4 -5.48 -25.99 -5.15
C ARG A 4 -4.70 -24.84 -4.52
N HIS A 5 -4.67 -24.73 -3.20
CA HIS A 5 -4.04 -23.59 -2.51
C HIS A 5 -2.63 -23.88 -1.98
N LEU A 6 -2.20 -25.13 -1.93
CA LEU A 6 -0.91 -25.52 -1.34
C LEU A 6 0.14 -25.97 -2.35
N LEU A 7 -0.19 -26.12 -3.63
CA LEU A 7 0.84 -26.36 -4.63
C LEU A 7 1.89 -25.23 -4.72
N PRO A 8 1.53 -23.93 -4.55
CA PRO A 8 2.52 -22.85 -4.49
C PRO A 8 3.46 -22.98 -3.29
N ILE A 9 2.93 -23.36 -2.13
CA ILE A 9 3.73 -23.58 -0.92
C ILE A 9 4.71 -24.74 -1.14
N CYS A 10 4.31 -25.81 -1.81
CA CYS A 10 5.17 -26.94 -2.15
C CYS A 10 6.30 -26.56 -3.11
N VAL A 11 6.02 -25.72 -4.10
CA VAL A 11 7.04 -25.27 -5.08
C VAL A 11 7.99 -24.26 -4.44
N LEU A 12 7.50 -23.37 -3.55
CA LEU A 12 8.34 -22.43 -2.80
C LEU A 12 9.23 -23.16 -1.79
N LEU A 13 8.71 -24.12 -1.04
CA LEU A 13 9.49 -24.95 -0.09
C LEU A 13 10.60 -25.77 -0.78
N VAL A 14 10.41 -26.20 -2.01
CA VAL A 14 11.43 -26.90 -2.81
C VAL A 14 12.43 -25.91 -3.44
N CYS A 15 12.01 -24.70 -3.80
CA CYS A 15 12.89 -23.69 -4.42
C CYS A 15 13.72 -22.91 -3.41
N VAL A 16 13.23 -22.67 -2.20
CA VAL A 16 13.92 -21.93 -1.14
C VAL A 16 14.94 -22.76 -0.42
N GLY A 17 14.77 -24.09 -0.35
CA GLY A 17 15.76 -25.02 0.23
C GLY A 17 17.03 -25.24 -0.61
N ILE A 18 17.19 -24.58 -1.76
CA ILE A 18 18.39 -24.68 -2.63
C ILE A 18 18.84 -23.24 -2.94
N ALA A 19 19.24 -22.52 -1.91
CA ALA A 19 19.79 -21.17 -2.05
C ALA A 19 21.14 -21.23 -2.75
N GLY A 20 21.20 -20.71 -3.98
CA GLY A 20 22.46 -20.42 -4.67
C GLY A 20 22.55 -20.74 -6.16
N PHE A 21 21.53 -21.31 -6.79
CA PHE A 21 21.57 -21.53 -8.23
C PHE A 21 20.37 -20.90 -8.97
N PRO A 22 20.61 -20.26 -10.14
CA PRO A 22 19.52 -19.65 -10.90
C PRO A 22 18.55 -20.73 -11.41
N CYS A 23 17.27 -20.50 -11.17
CA CYS A 23 16.13 -21.35 -11.42
C CYS A 23 15.91 -21.63 -12.93
N ASN A 24 16.77 -22.46 -13.56
CA ASN A 24 16.53 -22.85 -14.96
C ASN A 24 16.94 -24.30 -15.31
N VAL A 25 17.26 -25.14 -14.36
CA VAL A 25 17.51 -26.57 -14.66
C VAL A 25 17.08 -27.42 -13.47
N LEU A 26 15.95 -28.10 -13.55
CA LEU A 26 15.75 -29.43 -13.00
C LEU A 26 14.35 -29.96 -13.37
N VAL A 27 14.31 -30.74 -14.42
CA VAL A 27 13.22 -31.64 -14.76
C VAL A 27 13.41 -32.93 -13.96
N PRO A 28 12.33 -33.59 -13.45
CA PRO A 28 12.42 -34.73 -12.50
C PRO A 28 13.08 -36.04 -12.99
N SER A 29 13.67 -36.04 -14.16
CA SER A 29 14.29 -37.25 -14.73
C SER A 29 15.74 -37.51 -14.33
N ASN A 30 16.38 -36.66 -13.52
CA ASN A 30 17.81 -36.82 -13.22
C ASN A 30 18.13 -37.28 -11.78
N LEU A 31 17.14 -37.57 -10.94
CA LEU A 31 17.38 -38.11 -9.59
C LEU A 31 17.82 -39.59 -9.59
N ALA A 32 17.64 -40.29 -10.70
CA ALA A 32 18.07 -41.70 -10.82
C ALA A 32 19.54 -41.85 -11.27
N TYR A 33 20.22 -40.76 -11.69
CA TYR A 33 21.57 -40.83 -12.23
C TYR A 33 22.65 -40.41 -11.21
N ALA A 34 22.28 -39.79 -10.11
CA ALA A 34 23.23 -39.35 -9.08
C ALA A 34 23.63 -40.45 -8.07
N GLN A 35 23.00 -41.60 -8.08
CA GLN A 35 23.35 -42.71 -7.18
C GLN A 35 24.34 -43.73 -7.76
N GLU A 36 24.75 -43.64 -9.02
CA GLU A 36 25.64 -44.62 -9.68
C GLU A 36 27.04 -44.08 -10.03
N VAL A 37 27.39 -42.82 -9.76
CA VAL A 37 28.69 -42.23 -10.16
C VAL A 37 29.68 -42.10 -9.00
N GLU A 38 29.31 -42.41 -7.76
CA GLU A 38 30.12 -42.08 -6.58
C GLU A 38 31.14 -43.16 -6.11
N THR A 39 31.38 -44.25 -6.86
CA THR A 39 32.27 -45.31 -6.35
C THR A 39 33.38 -45.82 -7.29
N GLU A 40 33.50 -45.37 -8.53
CA GLU A 40 34.49 -45.95 -9.44
C GLU A 40 35.60 -45.01 -9.94
N GLU A 41 35.55 -43.69 -9.78
CA GLU A 41 36.57 -42.77 -10.27
C GLU A 41 37.58 -42.28 -9.22
N LEU A 42 37.42 -42.59 -7.95
CA LEU A 42 38.35 -42.15 -6.87
C LEU A 42 39.34 -43.19 -6.38
N GLU A 43 39.37 -44.41 -6.95
CA GLU A 43 40.37 -45.40 -6.57
C GLU A 43 41.53 -45.55 -7.56
N GLU A 44 41.50 -45.00 -8.77
CA GLU A 44 42.56 -45.12 -9.76
C GLU A 44 43.66 -44.03 -9.73
N GLU A 45 43.49 -42.91 -8.97
CA GLU A 45 44.51 -41.85 -8.85
C GLU A 45 45.42 -41.96 -7.61
N ARG A 46 45.43 -43.14 -6.94
CA ARG A 46 46.14 -43.31 -5.65
C ARG A 46 47.47 -44.06 -5.74
N GLU A 47 47.97 -44.45 -6.93
CA GLU A 47 49.15 -45.30 -7.06
C GLU A 47 50.30 -44.75 -7.90
N GLU A 48 50.34 -43.53 -8.36
CA GLU A 48 51.51 -42.97 -9.05
C GLU A 48 51.78 -41.53 -8.52
N GLU A 49 52.54 -41.38 -7.42
CA GLU A 49 53.47 -40.29 -7.18
C GLU A 49 54.12 -40.42 -5.78
N ASP A 50 55.01 -41.40 -5.65
CA ASP A 50 56.13 -41.36 -4.71
C ASP A 50 57.38 -41.33 -5.53
N GLU A 51 58.01 -40.16 -5.72
CA GLU A 51 59.50 -39.94 -5.79
C GLU A 51 59.85 -38.47 -6.09
N GLU A 52 60.50 -37.86 -5.04
CA GLU A 52 61.52 -36.84 -5.04
C GLU A 52 61.32 -35.44 -5.63
N GLU A 53 61.28 -34.39 -4.80
CA GLU A 53 62.41 -33.49 -4.59
C GLU A 53 62.11 -32.41 -3.51
N GLU A 54 63.11 -32.15 -2.67
CA GLU A 54 63.10 -31.15 -1.60
C GLU A 54 63.16 -29.71 -2.16
N GLY A 55 62.23 -28.82 -1.55
CA GLY A 55 62.26 -27.39 -1.75
C GLY A 55 61.34 -26.66 -0.78
N ASP A 56 61.94 -26.00 0.20
CA ASP A 56 61.30 -25.15 1.22
C ASP A 56 60.49 -23.96 0.62
N GLU A 57 59.29 -24.17 0.17
CA GLU A 57 58.29 -23.06 -0.12
C GLU A 57 56.84 -23.48 -0.07
N ASP A 58 56.48 -24.75 0.24
CA ASP A 58 55.12 -25.29 0.06
C ASP A 58 54.30 -25.56 1.36
N GLU A 59 54.72 -25.12 2.55
CA GLU A 59 53.95 -25.30 3.77
C GLU A 59 52.72 -24.37 3.85
N GLU A 60 52.70 -23.17 3.24
CA GLU A 60 51.53 -22.28 3.23
C GLU A 60 50.43 -22.77 2.27
N GLY A 61 50.78 -23.30 1.11
CA GLY A 61 49.82 -23.79 0.11
C GLY A 61 49.08 -25.07 0.55
N PHE A 62 49.76 -25.97 1.30
CA PHE A 62 49.14 -27.18 1.80
C PHE A 62 48.15 -26.92 2.95
N GLY A 63 48.43 -25.89 3.77
CA GLY A 63 47.54 -25.43 4.83
C GLY A 63 46.24 -24.84 4.26
N GLU A 64 46.29 -24.06 3.18
CA GLU A 64 45.15 -23.48 2.49
C GLU A 64 44.25 -24.55 1.86
N LEU A 65 44.83 -25.55 1.18
CA LEU A 65 44.07 -26.68 0.60
C LEU A 65 43.37 -27.53 1.65
N MET A 66 44.02 -27.78 2.80
CA MET A 66 43.43 -28.53 3.91
C MET A 66 42.29 -27.74 4.59
N TRP A 67 42.39 -26.41 4.62
CA TRP A 67 41.33 -25.53 5.12
C TRP A 67 40.13 -25.55 4.17
N VAL A 68 40.33 -25.37 2.87
CA VAL A 68 39.29 -25.43 1.82
C VAL A 68 38.60 -26.79 1.81
N ARG A 69 39.38 -27.90 1.97
CA ARG A 69 38.80 -29.23 2.05
C ARG A 69 37.88 -29.38 3.28
N ARG A 70 38.31 -28.91 4.46
CA ARG A 70 37.52 -28.98 5.69
C ARG A 70 36.26 -28.11 5.59
N GLU A 71 36.37 -26.96 4.98
CA GLU A 71 35.21 -26.10 4.70
C GLU A 71 34.20 -26.74 3.73
N LEU A 72 34.69 -27.39 2.66
CA LEU A 72 33.83 -28.14 1.73
C LEU A 72 33.20 -29.36 2.36
N GLU A 73 33.93 -30.09 3.27
CA GLU A 73 33.36 -31.20 4.03
C GLU A 73 32.23 -30.73 4.97
N GLY A 74 32.41 -29.58 5.65
CA GLY A 74 31.34 -28.94 6.45
C GLY A 74 30.13 -28.56 5.61
N ARG A 75 30.33 -27.84 4.50
CA ARG A 75 29.24 -27.49 3.58
C ARG A 75 28.51 -28.70 3.00
N LEU A 76 29.19 -29.81 2.80
CA LEU A 76 28.57 -31.04 2.31
C LEU A 76 27.68 -31.68 3.41
N GLU A 77 28.08 -31.58 4.67
CA GLU A 77 27.31 -32.09 5.80
C GLU A 77 26.02 -31.22 5.99
N ASP A 78 26.16 -29.90 5.96
CA ASP A 78 25.03 -28.93 6.01
C ASP A 78 24.03 -29.17 4.86
N LEU A 79 24.52 -29.40 3.64
CA LEU A 79 23.69 -29.71 2.49
C LEU A 79 22.95 -31.05 2.67
N LYS A 80 23.56 -32.05 3.30
CA LYS A 80 22.88 -33.34 3.61
C LYS A 80 21.74 -33.16 4.60
N ASP A 81 21.93 -32.33 5.62
CA ASP A 81 20.92 -32.03 6.62
C ASP A 81 19.78 -31.21 6.01
N GLN A 82 20.08 -30.23 5.15
CA GLN A 82 19.09 -29.47 4.40
C GLN A 82 18.25 -30.37 3.46
N VAL A 83 18.88 -31.35 2.80
CA VAL A 83 18.18 -32.33 1.96
C VAL A 83 17.27 -33.23 2.80
N GLU A 84 17.69 -33.67 3.99
CA GLU A 84 16.84 -34.48 4.85
C GLU A 84 15.65 -33.71 5.40
N THR A 85 15.85 -32.49 5.84
CA THR A 85 14.80 -31.55 6.27
C THR A 85 13.80 -31.29 5.15
N THR A 86 14.29 -31.06 3.93
CA THR A 86 13.44 -30.84 2.75
C THR A 86 12.60 -32.08 2.42
N LYS A 87 13.17 -33.29 2.56
CA LYS A 87 12.42 -34.55 2.37
C LYS A 87 11.31 -34.72 3.40
N ASP A 88 11.55 -34.36 4.65
CA ASP A 88 10.52 -34.41 5.70
C ASP A 88 9.36 -33.47 5.39
N ARG A 89 9.68 -32.24 4.98
CA ARG A 89 8.68 -31.26 4.53
C ARG A 89 7.86 -31.76 3.34
N ILE A 90 8.50 -32.33 2.31
CA ILE A 90 7.81 -32.93 1.17
C ILE A 90 6.86 -34.02 1.65
N ARG A 91 7.29 -34.87 2.60
CA ARG A 91 6.44 -35.91 3.18
C ARG A 91 5.20 -35.33 3.85
N LYS A 92 5.34 -34.32 4.69
CA LYS A 92 4.21 -33.62 5.35
C LYS A 92 3.21 -33.05 4.34
N VAL A 93 3.71 -32.45 3.27
CA VAL A 93 2.87 -31.95 2.17
C VAL A 93 2.14 -33.08 1.43
N ASP A 94 2.82 -34.19 1.11
CA ASP A 94 2.20 -35.34 0.43
C ASP A 94 1.11 -35.97 1.29
N GLU A 95 1.30 -36.06 2.60
CA GLU A 95 0.30 -36.52 3.56
C GLU A 95 -0.92 -35.60 3.59
N PHE A 96 -0.72 -34.29 3.64
CA PHE A 96 -1.80 -33.29 3.55
C PHE A 96 -2.60 -33.43 2.25
N ILE A 97 -1.91 -33.55 1.10
CA ILE A 97 -2.54 -33.76 -0.20
C ILE A 97 -3.35 -35.07 -0.23
N ALA A 98 -2.84 -36.12 0.38
CA ALA A 98 -3.52 -37.42 0.42
C ALA A 98 -4.82 -37.36 1.23
N VAL A 99 -4.79 -36.70 2.40
CA VAL A 99 -5.97 -36.53 3.27
C VAL A 99 -7.01 -35.60 2.60
N SER A 100 -6.59 -34.52 1.99
CA SER A 100 -7.46 -33.61 1.25
C SER A 100 -8.15 -34.27 0.05
N LYS A 101 -7.44 -35.15 -0.67
CA LYS A 101 -8.04 -35.98 -1.74
C LYS A 101 -9.09 -36.96 -1.21
N GLN A 102 -8.84 -37.58 -0.04
CA GLN A 102 -9.81 -38.49 0.57
C GLN A 102 -11.06 -37.72 1.02
N ALA A 103 -10.92 -36.53 1.58
CA ALA A 103 -12.05 -35.68 1.97
C ALA A 103 -12.91 -35.30 0.76
N GLY A 104 -12.31 -34.87 -0.35
CA GLY A 104 -13.04 -34.59 -1.59
C GLY A 104 -13.80 -35.77 -2.16
N ALA A 105 -13.20 -36.99 -2.13
CA ALA A 105 -13.88 -38.22 -2.58
C ALA A 105 -15.03 -38.63 -1.64
N LEU A 106 -14.97 -38.28 -0.34
CA LEU A 106 -16.06 -38.50 0.59
C LEU A 106 -17.22 -37.54 0.37
N GLU A 107 -16.90 -36.29 0.09
CA GLU A 107 -17.90 -35.24 -0.23
C GLU A 107 -18.76 -35.64 -1.45
N GLU A 108 -18.15 -36.19 -2.51
CA GLU A 108 -18.90 -36.72 -3.65
C GLU A 108 -19.83 -37.90 -3.25
N LYS A 109 -19.34 -38.80 -2.41
CA LYS A 109 -20.14 -39.94 -1.94
C LYS A 109 -21.29 -39.53 -1.01
N ILE A 110 -21.12 -38.47 -0.24
CA ILE A 110 -22.19 -37.87 0.59
C ILE A 110 -23.27 -37.30 -0.33
N ALA A 111 -22.89 -36.52 -1.34
CA ALA A 111 -23.82 -35.96 -2.31
C ALA A 111 -24.62 -37.05 -3.06
N ASP A 112 -23.95 -38.11 -3.48
CA ASP A 112 -24.61 -39.27 -4.14
C ASP A 112 -25.61 -39.97 -3.21
N ALA A 113 -25.27 -40.13 -1.92
CA ALA A 113 -26.17 -40.77 -0.93
C ALA A 113 -27.38 -39.91 -0.61
N GLU A 114 -27.20 -38.58 -0.53
CA GLU A 114 -28.29 -37.63 -0.36
C GLU A 114 -29.24 -37.60 -1.58
N GLU A 115 -28.69 -37.67 -2.80
CA GLU A 115 -29.48 -37.70 -4.03
C GLU A 115 -30.29 -39.01 -4.14
N GLN A 116 -29.74 -40.11 -3.61
CA GLN A 116 -30.43 -41.42 -3.54
C GLN A 116 -31.43 -41.51 -2.35
N GLY A 117 -31.46 -40.52 -1.47
CA GLY A 117 -32.35 -40.51 -0.29
C GLY A 117 -31.94 -41.48 0.82
N ASP A 118 -30.65 -41.88 0.85
CA ASP A 118 -30.09 -42.75 1.88
C ASP A 118 -29.48 -41.93 3.03
N ASP A 119 -30.36 -41.38 3.86
CA ASP A 119 -29.99 -40.52 4.99
C ASP A 119 -29.06 -41.22 6.01
N ALA A 120 -29.18 -42.54 6.18
CA ALA A 120 -28.33 -43.25 7.12
C ALA A 120 -26.89 -43.34 6.62
N LYS A 121 -26.70 -43.62 5.35
CA LYS A 121 -25.38 -43.68 4.70
C LYS A 121 -24.76 -42.29 4.58
N ALA A 122 -25.53 -41.27 4.22
CA ALA A 122 -25.07 -39.90 4.18
C ALA A 122 -24.54 -39.44 5.54
N LYS A 123 -25.23 -39.76 6.63
CA LYS A 123 -24.81 -39.44 8.00
C LYS A 123 -23.55 -40.15 8.44
N ASP A 124 -23.35 -41.41 8.05
CA ASP A 124 -22.14 -42.17 8.37
C ASP A 124 -20.92 -41.59 7.60
N LEU A 125 -21.09 -41.30 6.31
CA LEU A 125 -20.06 -40.67 5.50
C LEU A 125 -19.72 -39.27 5.98
N ALA A 126 -20.70 -38.52 6.45
CA ALA A 126 -20.49 -37.17 7.02
C ALA A 126 -19.62 -37.18 8.27
N LYS A 127 -19.74 -38.20 9.14
CA LYS A 127 -18.84 -38.36 10.29
C LYS A 127 -17.38 -38.67 9.88
N GLN A 128 -17.21 -39.46 8.83
CA GLN A 128 -15.88 -39.78 8.32
C GLN A 128 -15.28 -38.53 7.68
N PHE A 129 -16.06 -37.74 7.01
CA PHE A 129 -15.65 -36.44 6.44
C PHE A 129 -15.24 -35.45 7.53
N GLU A 130 -16.03 -35.32 8.61
CA GLU A 130 -15.70 -34.46 9.75
C GLU A 130 -14.34 -34.79 10.39
N ARG A 131 -14.01 -36.11 10.47
CA ARG A 131 -12.68 -36.53 10.94
C ARG A 131 -11.55 -36.08 10.01
N LEU A 132 -11.75 -36.25 8.69
CA LEU A 132 -10.74 -35.79 7.71
C LEU A 132 -10.63 -34.28 7.65
N GLU A 133 -11.71 -33.52 7.84
CA GLU A 133 -11.67 -32.05 7.95
C GLU A 133 -10.82 -31.61 9.15
N LYS A 134 -10.97 -32.30 10.30
CA LYS A 134 -10.13 -32.05 11.49
C LYS A 134 -8.66 -32.34 11.20
N GLU A 135 -8.36 -33.47 10.56
CA GLU A 135 -6.99 -33.84 10.20
C GLU A 135 -6.37 -32.82 9.22
N ILE A 136 -7.13 -32.33 8.24
CA ILE A 136 -6.70 -31.32 7.30
C ILE A 136 -6.33 -30.03 8.05
N GLY A 137 -7.17 -29.57 8.99
CA GLY A 137 -6.89 -28.36 9.76
C GLY A 137 -5.60 -28.44 10.56
N ILE A 138 -5.34 -29.53 11.26
CA ILE A 138 -4.10 -29.71 12.04
C ILE A 138 -2.87 -29.76 11.13
N ARG A 139 -2.95 -30.46 10.00
CA ARG A 139 -1.83 -30.54 9.04
C ARG A 139 -1.58 -29.22 8.33
N GLU A 140 -2.60 -28.37 8.15
CA GLU A 140 -2.46 -27.04 7.62
C GLU A 140 -1.66 -26.14 8.58
N GLU A 141 -1.98 -26.19 9.89
CA GLU A 141 -1.19 -25.49 10.93
C GLU A 141 0.27 -25.97 10.98
N MET A 142 0.49 -27.29 10.87
CA MET A 142 1.85 -27.84 10.84
C MET A 142 2.66 -27.35 9.63
N LEU A 143 2.03 -27.18 8.48
CA LEU A 143 2.69 -26.65 7.28
C LEU A 143 2.98 -25.13 7.39
N GLU A 144 2.12 -24.37 8.07
CA GLU A 144 2.38 -22.95 8.38
C GLU A 144 3.60 -22.81 9.30
N LEU A 145 3.71 -23.64 10.35
CA LEU A 145 4.88 -23.66 11.21
C LEU A 145 6.18 -24.04 10.48
N GLU A 146 6.10 -24.99 9.54
CA GLU A 146 7.26 -25.33 8.71
C GLU A 146 7.70 -24.18 7.80
N TYR A 147 6.74 -23.38 7.33
CA TYR A 147 7.06 -22.20 6.54
C TYR A 147 7.74 -21.11 7.40
N GLU A 148 7.21 -20.83 8.59
CA GLU A 148 7.82 -19.87 9.52
C GLU A 148 9.24 -20.33 9.92
N LEU A 149 9.44 -21.64 10.16
CA LEU A 149 10.75 -22.19 10.49
C LEU A 149 11.77 -22.00 9.35
N VAL A 150 11.36 -22.08 8.08
CA VAL A 150 12.22 -21.77 6.93
C VAL A 150 12.64 -20.31 6.94
N GLU A 151 11.67 -19.40 7.07
CA GLU A 151 11.91 -17.95 7.01
C GLU A 151 12.86 -17.49 8.13
N VAL A 152 12.64 -18.01 9.34
CA VAL A 152 13.53 -17.73 10.50
C VAL A 152 14.92 -18.35 10.33
N THR A 153 15.03 -19.54 9.76
CA THR A 153 16.33 -20.17 9.51
C THR A 153 17.12 -19.39 8.46
N GLU A 154 16.48 -18.89 7.41
CA GLU A 154 17.11 -18.01 6.41
C GLU A 154 17.60 -16.69 7.04
N SER A 155 16.83 -16.14 7.97
CA SER A 155 17.23 -14.93 8.73
C SER A 155 18.41 -15.20 9.65
N LEU A 156 18.52 -16.40 10.23
CA LEU A 156 19.67 -16.83 11.02
C LEU A 156 20.93 -16.96 10.14
N ASP A 157 20.82 -17.62 8.97
CA ASP A 157 21.91 -17.72 8.01
C ASP A 157 22.40 -16.33 7.50
N GLU A 158 21.50 -15.33 7.47
CA GLU A 158 21.85 -13.95 7.13
C GLU A 158 22.58 -13.25 8.26
N ALA A 159 22.08 -13.37 9.51
CA ALA A 159 22.71 -12.79 10.69
C ALA A 159 24.12 -13.39 10.94
N GLU A 160 24.31 -14.71 10.71
CA GLU A 160 25.62 -15.36 10.78
C GLU A 160 26.61 -14.80 9.73
N ARG A 161 26.12 -14.47 8.52
CA ARG A 161 26.96 -13.84 7.48
C ARG A 161 27.33 -12.39 7.79
N GLU A 162 26.49 -11.69 8.54
CA GLU A 162 26.71 -10.31 8.98
C GLU A 162 27.50 -10.23 10.29
N GLU A 163 27.78 -11.37 10.94
CA GLU A 163 28.46 -11.49 12.24
C GLU A 163 27.70 -10.74 13.37
N ASP A 164 26.36 -10.69 13.29
CA ASP A 164 25.49 -10.04 14.24
C ASP A 164 25.18 -10.96 15.43
N GLU A 165 26.05 -10.94 16.44
CA GLU A 165 25.97 -11.84 17.61
C GLU A 165 24.64 -11.72 18.36
N ASP A 166 24.09 -10.52 18.53
CA ASP A 166 22.84 -10.26 19.25
C ASP A 166 21.62 -10.83 18.53
N ARG A 167 21.60 -10.69 17.20
CA ARG A 167 20.54 -11.23 16.35
C ARG A 167 20.61 -12.74 16.23
N ILE A 168 21.81 -13.31 16.15
CA ILE A 168 22.06 -14.76 16.12
C ILE A 168 21.48 -15.43 17.37
N GLU A 169 21.81 -14.94 18.57
CA GLU A 169 21.36 -15.51 19.84
C GLU A 169 19.83 -15.59 19.92
N ILE A 170 19.12 -14.54 19.54
CA ILE A 170 17.67 -14.50 19.55
C ILE A 170 17.05 -15.43 18.49
N LEU A 171 17.63 -15.48 17.30
CA LEU A 171 17.16 -16.33 16.20
C LEU A 171 17.38 -17.81 16.47
N GLU A 172 18.50 -18.21 17.09
CA GLU A 172 18.73 -19.58 17.53
C GLU A 172 17.65 -20.08 18.52
N VAL A 173 17.30 -19.25 19.51
CA VAL A 173 16.25 -19.56 20.47
C VAL A 173 14.88 -19.66 19.79
N LEU A 174 14.61 -18.79 18.81
CA LEU A 174 13.37 -18.80 18.06
C LEU A 174 13.25 -20.07 17.19
N VAL A 175 14.29 -20.46 16.49
CA VAL A 175 14.37 -21.69 15.70
C VAL A 175 14.13 -22.93 16.59
N ASP A 176 14.74 -22.98 17.77
CA ASP A 176 14.57 -24.11 18.73
C ASP A 176 13.10 -24.20 19.20
N GLY A 177 12.50 -23.06 19.56
CA GLY A 177 11.08 -22.99 19.92
C GLY A 177 10.14 -23.47 18.83
N LEU A 178 10.32 -23.02 17.60
CA LEU A 178 9.51 -23.44 16.45
C LEU A 178 9.68 -24.93 16.13
N ARG A 179 10.91 -25.47 16.20
CA ARG A 179 11.18 -26.90 16.03
C ARG A 179 10.48 -27.75 17.10
N THR A 180 10.50 -27.30 18.35
CA THR A 180 9.85 -27.99 19.45
C THR A 180 8.34 -27.99 19.27
N ILE A 181 7.75 -26.88 18.83
CA ILE A 181 6.30 -26.78 18.53
C ILE A 181 5.92 -27.71 17.37
N SER A 182 6.72 -27.77 16.30
CA SER A 182 6.50 -28.68 15.18
C SER A 182 6.49 -30.14 15.62
N SER A 183 7.46 -30.54 16.46
CA SER A 183 7.55 -31.90 17.04
C SER A 183 6.34 -32.24 17.93
N LEU A 184 5.89 -31.30 18.77
CA LEU A 184 4.71 -31.50 19.62
C LEU A 184 3.42 -31.59 18.78
N SER A 185 3.35 -30.91 17.65
CA SER A 185 2.21 -31.00 16.71
C SER A 185 2.14 -32.37 16.04
N ASP A 186 3.29 -32.98 15.69
CA ASP A 186 3.37 -34.36 15.22
C ASP A 186 2.90 -35.40 16.25
N GLU A 187 3.18 -35.18 17.54
CA GLU A 187 2.72 -36.04 18.64
C GLU A 187 1.23 -35.87 18.95
N LEU A 188 0.72 -34.62 18.82
CA LEU A 188 -0.69 -34.27 19.08
C LEU A 188 -1.64 -34.80 18.02
N LEU A 189 -1.24 -34.83 16.74
CA LEU A 189 -2.08 -35.21 15.62
C LEU A 189 -2.79 -36.56 15.84
N PRO A 190 -2.11 -37.70 16.16
CA PRO A 190 -2.79 -38.95 16.38
C PRO A 190 -3.71 -38.97 17.61
N LEU A 191 -3.35 -38.24 18.67
CA LEU A 191 -4.15 -38.18 19.90
C LEU A 191 -5.46 -37.41 19.69
N GLU A 192 -5.42 -36.33 18.95
CA GLU A 192 -6.59 -35.52 18.62
C GLU A 192 -7.54 -36.25 17.64
N LEU A 193 -7.00 -36.96 16.65
CA LEU A 193 -7.78 -37.72 15.71
C LEU A 193 -8.48 -38.91 16.34
N ASP A 194 -7.90 -39.53 17.38
CA ASP A 194 -8.47 -40.63 18.11
C ASP A 194 -9.38 -40.21 19.29
N GLY A 195 -9.50 -38.88 19.53
CA GLY A 195 -10.34 -38.33 20.63
C GLY A 195 -9.78 -38.61 22.02
N ARG A 196 -8.46 -38.72 22.15
CA ARG A 196 -7.74 -38.97 23.44
C ARG A 196 -7.43 -37.66 24.14
N GLU A 197 -8.46 -36.84 24.40
CA GLU A 197 -8.35 -35.52 24.96
C GLU A 197 -7.49 -35.43 26.24
N SER A 198 -7.62 -36.42 27.16
CA SER A 198 -6.86 -36.42 28.42
C SER A 198 -5.34 -36.66 28.24
N GLU A 199 -4.92 -37.22 27.09
CA GLU A 199 -3.51 -37.41 26.76
C GLU A 199 -2.98 -36.29 25.88
N ALA A 200 -3.86 -35.63 25.11
CA ALA A 200 -3.53 -34.46 24.28
C ALA A 200 -3.40 -33.16 25.09
N GLU A 201 -4.24 -32.96 26.14
CA GLU A 201 -4.27 -31.73 26.94
C GLU A 201 -2.92 -31.31 27.51
N PRO A 202 -2.07 -32.19 28.12
CA PRO A 202 -0.76 -31.77 28.58
C PRO A 202 0.18 -31.29 27.47
N LEU A 203 0.12 -31.92 26.29
CA LEU A 203 0.95 -31.53 25.14
C LEU A 203 0.48 -30.20 24.52
N GLN A 204 -0.84 -29.96 24.50
CA GLN A 204 -1.39 -28.67 24.06
C GLN A 204 -0.97 -27.54 24.97
N VAL A 205 -1.02 -27.75 26.30
CA VAL A 205 -0.54 -26.75 27.28
C VAL A 205 0.95 -26.48 27.10
N ARG A 206 1.76 -27.54 26.90
CA ARG A 206 3.20 -27.41 26.63
C ARG A 206 3.47 -26.61 25.36
N LYS A 207 2.78 -26.94 24.26
CA LYS A 207 2.86 -26.21 22.99
C LYS A 207 2.54 -24.72 23.18
N ALA A 208 1.46 -24.39 23.89
CA ALA A 208 1.05 -23.04 24.18
C ALA A 208 2.07 -22.27 25.04
N LEU A 209 2.66 -22.92 26.05
CA LEU A 209 3.68 -22.29 26.91
C LEU A 209 4.97 -21.96 26.14
N ILE A 210 5.43 -22.85 25.27
CA ILE A 210 6.60 -22.61 24.43
C ILE A 210 6.31 -21.47 23.46
N PHE A 211 5.16 -21.48 22.82
CA PHE A 211 4.77 -20.41 21.92
C PHE A 211 4.80 -19.04 22.61
N THR A 212 4.12 -18.89 23.75
CA THR A 212 4.02 -17.59 24.43
C THR A 212 5.34 -17.13 25.06
N ASN A 213 6.14 -18.03 25.63
CA ASN A 213 7.31 -17.64 26.41
C ASN A 213 8.64 -17.72 25.65
N GLN A 214 8.72 -18.51 24.62
CA GLN A 214 9.93 -18.64 23.79
C GLN A 214 9.71 -17.96 22.43
N VAL A 215 8.78 -18.44 21.62
CA VAL A 215 8.58 -17.95 20.25
C VAL A 215 8.12 -16.49 20.21
N GLU A 216 7.00 -16.15 20.85
CA GLU A 216 6.46 -14.79 20.83
C GLU A 216 7.40 -13.75 21.44
N LYS A 217 8.09 -14.10 22.53
CA LYS A 217 9.05 -13.20 23.16
C LYS A 217 10.32 -13.03 22.32
N SER A 218 10.78 -14.07 21.60
CA SER A 218 11.91 -13.95 20.68
C SER A 218 11.58 -13.05 19.50
N PHE A 219 10.38 -13.13 18.93
CA PHE A 219 9.95 -12.17 17.91
C PHE A 219 9.94 -10.73 18.41
N ARG A 220 9.47 -10.51 19.65
CA ARG A 220 9.49 -9.18 20.27
C ARG A 220 10.91 -8.70 20.54
N ALA A 221 11.81 -9.59 20.90
CA ALA A 221 13.22 -9.26 21.12
C ALA A 221 13.90 -8.86 19.81
N LEU A 222 13.62 -9.56 18.69
CA LEU A 222 14.10 -9.17 17.36
C LEU A 222 13.62 -7.78 16.96
N GLN A 223 12.33 -7.52 17.13
CA GLN A 223 11.76 -6.20 16.84
C GLN A 223 12.40 -5.10 17.71
N THR A 224 12.61 -5.37 18.99
CA THR A 224 13.25 -4.41 19.91
C THR A 224 14.72 -4.18 19.53
N LEU A 225 15.42 -5.20 19.01
CA LEU A 225 16.79 -5.08 18.50
C LEU A 225 16.85 -4.24 17.24
N GLU A 226 15.89 -4.38 16.31
CA GLU A 226 15.78 -3.52 15.13
C GLU A 226 15.53 -2.06 15.52
N GLU A 227 14.60 -1.81 16.46
CA GLU A 227 14.34 -0.47 17.00
C GLU A 227 15.61 0.13 17.67
N LEU A 228 16.41 -0.70 18.36
CA LEU A 228 17.68 -0.29 18.98
C LEU A 228 18.71 0.13 17.93
N TYR A 229 18.88 -0.63 16.86
CA TYR A 229 19.79 -0.27 15.77
C TYR A 229 19.40 1.03 15.07
N GLU A 230 18.08 1.28 14.88
CA GLU A 230 17.58 2.55 14.36
C GLU A 230 17.89 3.72 15.32
N ALA A 231 17.74 3.52 16.63
CA ALA A 231 18.06 4.54 17.65
C ALA A 231 19.56 4.84 17.72
N GLU A 232 20.43 3.84 17.53
CA GLU A 232 21.88 3.99 17.45
C GLU A 232 22.28 4.80 16.20
N GLU A 233 21.67 4.56 15.05
CA GLU A 233 21.91 5.35 13.83
C GLU A 233 21.45 6.82 13.99
N GLU A 234 20.41 7.07 14.77
CA GLU A 234 19.90 8.42 15.07
C GLU A 234 20.66 9.12 16.21
N GLU A 235 21.59 8.42 16.89
CA GLU A 235 22.36 8.90 18.05
C GLU A 235 21.44 9.36 19.23
N ASP A 236 20.27 8.69 19.42
CA ASP A 236 19.31 8.97 20.49
C ASP A 236 19.66 8.16 21.74
N GLU A 237 20.51 8.77 22.61
CA GLU A 237 21.01 8.11 23.83
C GLU A 237 19.90 7.69 24.80
N GLU A 238 18.74 8.41 24.85
CA GLU A 238 17.64 8.10 25.76
C GLU A 238 16.83 6.91 25.27
N ALA A 239 16.56 6.84 23.95
CA ALA A 239 15.90 5.71 23.32
C ALA A 239 16.76 4.43 23.39
N ILE A 240 18.08 4.55 23.22
CA ILE A 240 19.03 3.43 23.34
C ILE A 240 18.94 2.80 24.74
N GLU A 241 19.06 3.60 25.82
CA GLU A 241 19.02 3.09 27.20
C GLU A 241 17.68 2.37 27.53
N GLU A 242 16.55 2.91 27.01
CA GLU A 242 15.24 2.28 27.22
C GLU A 242 15.08 0.96 26.46
N LEU A 243 15.53 0.91 25.18
CA LEU A 243 15.42 -0.27 24.34
C LEU A 243 16.37 -1.39 24.78
N GLU A 244 17.61 -1.05 25.24
CA GLU A 244 18.52 -2.01 25.85
C GLU A 244 17.90 -2.65 27.11
N ALA A 245 17.31 -1.85 27.98
CA ALA A 245 16.65 -2.37 29.20
C ALA A 245 15.45 -3.28 28.88
N LYS A 246 14.69 -2.96 27.80
CA LYS A 246 13.57 -3.76 27.32
C LYS A 246 14.05 -5.08 26.70
N LEU A 247 15.11 -5.05 25.94
CA LEU A 247 15.74 -6.22 25.31
C LEU A 247 16.30 -7.17 26.36
N ASP A 248 17.06 -6.65 27.34
CA ASP A 248 17.58 -7.43 28.46
C ASP A 248 16.48 -8.11 29.28
N LYS A 249 15.36 -7.42 29.47
CA LYS A 249 14.21 -8.00 30.16
C LYS A 249 13.60 -9.15 29.37
N LEU A 250 13.43 -8.99 28.06
CA LEU A 250 12.90 -10.07 27.21
C LEU A 250 13.82 -11.27 27.20
N ARG A 251 15.12 -11.07 27.05
CA ARG A 251 16.14 -12.13 27.13
C ARG A 251 16.07 -12.87 28.47
N SER A 252 16.10 -12.14 29.57
CA SER A 252 15.99 -12.72 30.92
C SER A 252 14.69 -13.51 31.15
N ASP A 253 13.58 -13.05 30.62
CA ASP A 253 12.29 -13.75 30.69
C ASP A 253 12.30 -15.07 29.89
N ILE A 254 12.97 -15.08 28.73
CA ILE A 254 13.12 -16.27 27.89
C ILE A 254 14.06 -17.27 28.56
N GLU A 255 15.23 -16.85 29.02
CA GLU A 255 16.17 -17.71 29.75
C GLU A 255 15.54 -18.33 30.99
N ALA A 256 14.83 -17.52 31.81
CA ALA A 256 14.13 -17.99 32.96
C ALA A 256 13.01 -19.00 32.67
N PHE A 257 12.44 -18.98 31.50
CA PHE A 257 11.51 -20.01 31.02
C PHE A 257 12.25 -21.26 30.60
N MET A 258 13.33 -21.15 29.83
CA MET A 258 14.13 -22.30 29.39
C MET A 258 14.82 -23.03 30.55
N GLU A 259 15.33 -22.32 31.57
CA GLU A 259 15.95 -22.93 32.77
C GLU A 259 14.95 -23.67 33.67
N ARG A 260 13.67 -23.23 33.76
CA ARG A 260 12.67 -23.88 34.60
C ARG A 260 12.22 -25.24 34.11
N GLY A 261 12.46 -25.54 32.85
CA GLY A 261 11.94 -26.76 32.23
C GLY A 261 10.42 -26.79 32.21
N ASP A 262 9.88 -27.78 31.51
CA ASP A 262 8.46 -27.97 31.24
C ASP A 262 7.61 -28.52 32.41
N ASP A 263 8.06 -28.44 33.64
CA ASP A 263 7.31 -28.97 34.77
C ASP A 263 6.07 -28.08 35.06
N SER A 264 4.95 -28.55 34.55
CA SER A 264 3.63 -27.96 34.63
C SER A 264 2.99 -28.15 36.00
N ASP A 265 3.25 -27.22 36.95
CA ASP A 265 2.37 -26.95 38.06
C ASP A 265 1.76 -25.55 37.95
N PHE A 266 0.90 -25.38 36.95
CA PHE A 266 0.02 -24.22 36.87
C PHE A 266 -1.43 -24.64 37.10
N GLU A 267 -1.92 -24.45 38.34
CA GLU A 267 -3.34 -24.43 38.64
C GLU A 267 -3.95 -23.20 37.94
N ALA A 268 -4.82 -23.45 36.93
CA ALA A 268 -5.60 -22.41 36.26
C ALA A 268 -6.50 -21.69 37.29
N GLU A 269 -6.22 -20.42 37.54
CA GLU A 269 -7.16 -19.51 38.19
C GLU A 269 -8.45 -19.41 37.39
N LYS A 270 -9.49 -20.08 37.84
CA LYS A 270 -10.85 -19.87 37.34
C LYS A 270 -11.32 -18.47 37.74
N GLN A 271 -11.14 -17.54 36.82
CA GLN A 271 -11.83 -16.25 36.90
C GLN A 271 -13.34 -16.46 36.71
N THR A 272 -14.09 -16.28 37.79
CA THR A 272 -15.54 -16.16 37.74
C THR A 272 -15.96 -14.93 36.94
N LYS A 273 -16.64 -15.18 35.83
CA LYS A 273 -17.26 -14.11 35.01
C LYS A 273 -18.33 -13.38 35.84
N ALA A 274 -17.99 -12.17 36.28
CA ALA A 274 -19.01 -11.16 36.59
C ALA A 274 -19.52 -10.57 35.28
N ALA A 275 -20.84 -10.37 35.16
CA ALA A 275 -21.45 -9.73 33.97
C ALA A 275 -20.86 -8.32 33.79
N VAL A 276 -20.14 -8.10 32.69
CA VAL A 276 -19.58 -6.80 32.34
C VAL A 276 -20.75 -5.86 32.01
N PRO A 277 -20.85 -4.68 32.63
CA PRO A 277 -21.86 -3.70 32.25
C PRO A 277 -21.64 -3.28 30.79
N GLN A 278 -22.69 -3.28 29.95
CA GLN A 278 -22.62 -2.74 28.61
C GLN A 278 -22.43 -1.23 28.68
N ILE A 279 -21.18 -0.77 28.54
CA ILE A 279 -20.84 0.65 28.46
C ILE A 279 -21.34 1.15 27.09
N GLN A 280 -22.25 2.12 27.07
CA GLN A 280 -22.73 2.72 25.82
C GLN A 280 -21.88 3.92 25.43
N PRO A 281 -21.47 4.06 24.16
CA PRO A 281 -20.75 5.24 23.69
C PRO A 281 -21.53 6.53 23.94
N ILE A 282 -20.80 7.62 24.19
CA ILE A 282 -21.39 8.94 24.37
C ILE A 282 -22.09 9.37 23.06
N VAL A 283 -23.36 9.67 23.13
CA VAL A 283 -24.15 10.16 22.01
C VAL A 283 -23.77 11.59 21.71
N VAL A 284 -23.32 11.85 20.48
CA VAL A 284 -22.95 13.18 19.97
C VAL A 284 -24.02 13.64 18.98
N ASN A 285 -24.81 14.63 19.35
CA ASN A 285 -25.80 15.29 18.50
C ASN A 285 -25.96 16.76 18.93
N GLU A 286 -26.76 17.53 18.23
CA GLU A 286 -26.91 18.98 18.53
C GLU A 286 -27.45 19.25 19.94
N GLU A 287 -28.34 18.42 20.46
CA GLU A 287 -28.90 18.56 21.79
C GLU A 287 -27.84 18.28 22.88
N THR A 288 -27.02 17.25 22.70
CA THR A 288 -25.93 16.91 23.64
C THR A 288 -24.77 17.89 23.54
N LEU A 289 -24.47 18.48 22.39
CA LEU A 289 -23.41 19.44 22.18
C LEU A 289 -23.72 20.86 22.71
N ALA A 290 -24.99 21.26 22.68
CA ALA A 290 -25.41 22.61 23.03
C ALA A 290 -24.94 23.12 24.43
N PRO A 291 -25.01 22.32 25.53
CA PRO A 291 -24.53 22.73 26.84
C PRO A 291 -23.01 23.00 26.92
N PHE A 292 -22.24 22.41 25.98
CA PHE A 292 -20.78 22.45 25.99
C PHE A 292 -20.18 23.34 24.90
N ALA A 293 -21.04 24.11 24.19
CA ALA A 293 -20.63 24.92 23.05
C ALA A 293 -19.68 26.08 23.41
N ASN A 294 -19.74 26.59 24.62
CA ASN A 294 -18.99 27.75 25.06
C ASN A 294 -17.89 27.43 26.09
N LEU A 295 -17.49 26.15 26.19
CA LEU A 295 -16.42 25.78 27.08
C LEU A 295 -15.06 26.19 26.50
N ASP A 296 -14.18 26.69 27.38
CA ASP A 296 -12.81 27.02 27.06
C ASP A 296 -11.91 25.80 27.22
N LEU A 297 -11.12 25.50 26.19
CA LEU A 297 -10.27 24.31 26.16
C LEU A 297 -9.29 24.27 27.33
N HIS A 298 -8.58 25.38 27.59
CA HIS A 298 -7.54 25.43 28.62
C HIS A 298 -8.09 25.50 30.03
N ARG A 299 -9.22 26.19 30.22
CA ARG A 299 -9.84 26.35 31.55
C ARG A 299 -10.69 25.14 31.92
N ASP A 300 -11.45 24.58 30.98
CA ASP A 300 -12.53 23.64 31.27
C ASP A 300 -12.20 22.19 30.93
N VAL A 301 -11.29 21.93 29.94
CA VAL A 301 -10.93 20.60 29.44
C VAL A 301 -9.51 20.20 29.85
N ALA A 302 -8.53 21.08 29.70
CA ALA A 302 -7.14 20.75 30.01
C ALA A 302 -6.91 20.22 31.46
N PRO A 303 -7.63 20.69 32.51
CA PRO A 303 -7.50 20.07 33.81
C PRO A 303 -7.93 18.61 33.85
N LEU A 304 -8.97 18.21 33.07
CA LEU A 304 -9.42 16.83 33.00
C LEU A 304 -8.39 15.96 32.25
N LEU A 305 -7.85 16.46 31.14
CA LEU A 305 -6.77 15.77 30.41
C LEU A 305 -5.54 15.59 31.31
N LYS A 306 -5.20 16.59 32.09
CA LYS A 306 -4.08 16.51 33.04
C LYS A 306 -4.30 15.46 34.14
N THR A 307 -5.51 15.29 34.62
CA THR A 307 -5.81 14.30 35.65
C THR A 307 -5.81 12.87 35.12
N TYR A 308 -6.37 12.66 33.93
CA TYR A 308 -6.68 11.31 33.46
C TYR A 308 -5.80 10.83 32.29
N CYS A 309 -4.97 11.69 31.68
CA CYS A 309 -4.25 11.36 30.44
C CYS A 309 -2.75 11.68 30.51
N PHE A 310 -2.29 12.66 31.27
CA PHE A 310 -0.90 13.12 31.25
C PHE A 310 0.10 12.11 31.83
N ASP A 311 -0.33 11.22 32.72
CA ASP A 311 0.57 10.19 33.28
C ASP A 311 1.18 9.29 32.19
N CYS A 312 0.47 9.10 31.06
CA CYS A 312 0.94 8.30 29.93
C CYS A 312 1.16 9.13 28.65
N HIS A 313 0.70 10.40 28.58
CA HIS A 313 0.69 11.21 27.38
C HIS A 313 1.19 12.63 27.65
N SER A 314 2.37 12.79 28.21
CA SER A 314 3.02 14.06 28.50
C SER A 314 4.41 14.17 27.85
N ASN A 315 5.18 15.20 28.20
CA ASN A 315 6.56 15.32 27.74
C ASN A 315 7.49 14.26 28.37
N ASP A 316 7.13 13.78 29.56
CA ASP A 316 7.92 12.78 30.30
C ASP A 316 7.62 11.35 29.79
N GLU A 317 6.42 11.14 29.26
CA GLU A 317 5.96 9.87 28.68
C GLU A 317 4.93 10.15 27.58
N SER A 318 5.23 9.74 26.34
CA SER A 318 4.38 9.99 25.17
C SER A 318 3.86 8.69 24.55
N SER A 319 3.22 7.86 25.36
CA SER A 319 2.65 6.58 24.89
C SER A 319 1.82 6.73 23.62
N GLY A 320 2.11 5.93 22.60
CA GLY A 320 1.43 5.96 21.30
C GLY A 320 1.63 7.26 20.52
N GLU A 321 2.79 7.91 20.66
CA GLU A 321 3.14 9.17 19.97
C GLU A 321 2.18 10.33 20.27
N LEU A 322 1.45 10.28 21.39
CA LEU A 322 0.49 11.28 21.78
C LEU A 322 0.99 12.08 22.99
N ASN A 323 1.18 13.39 22.82
CA ASN A 323 1.62 14.30 23.85
C ASN A 323 0.62 15.47 24.02
N PHE A 324 -0.14 15.45 25.10
CA PHE A 324 -1.16 16.47 25.36
C PHE A 324 -0.61 17.85 25.70
N GLU A 325 0.60 17.97 26.25
CA GLU A 325 1.22 19.27 26.53
C GLU A 325 1.55 19.96 25.21
N GLN A 326 2.08 19.22 24.24
CA GLN A 326 2.36 19.73 22.90
C GLN A 326 1.06 20.03 22.13
N LEU A 327 0.07 19.14 22.20
CA LEU A 327 -1.22 19.33 21.53
C LEU A 327 -1.98 20.56 22.04
N LEU A 328 -1.95 20.83 23.36
CA LEU A 328 -2.59 21.99 23.95
C LEU A 328 -1.83 23.29 23.65
N ALA A 329 -0.52 23.22 23.44
CA ALA A 329 0.31 24.36 23.07
C ALA A 329 0.21 24.70 21.57
N ASP A 330 -0.11 23.73 20.71
CA ASP A 330 -0.16 23.93 19.24
C ASP A 330 -1.51 24.51 18.79
N LEU A 331 -1.59 25.82 18.79
CA LEU A 331 -2.79 26.58 18.38
C LEU A 331 -2.72 27.05 16.92
N PRO A 332 -3.82 27.12 16.20
CA PRO A 332 -5.17 26.73 16.64
C PRO A 332 -5.32 25.21 16.76
N ILE A 333 -6.16 24.76 17.70
CA ILE A 333 -6.39 23.33 18.00
C ILE A 333 -6.61 22.44 16.76
N VAL A 334 -7.23 23.00 15.73
CA VAL A 334 -7.50 22.29 14.45
C VAL A 334 -6.24 22.00 13.63
N ARG A 335 -5.06 22.51 14.03
CA ARG A 335 -3.79 22.20 13.38
C ARG A 335 -3.42 20.73 13.52
N LYS A 336 -3.76 20.13 14.66
CA LYS A 336 -3.62 18.71 14.96
C LYS A 336 -4.98 17.99 15.01
N ARG A 337 -5.85 18.33 14.06
CA ARG A 337 -7.23 17.85 14.01
C ARG A 337 -7.35 16.34 14.11
N ASP A 338 -6.53 15.60 13.39
CA ASP A 338 -6.63 14.13 13.31
C ASP A 338 -6.29 13.49 14.66
N GLN A 339 -5.27 13.99 15.37
CA GLN A 339 -4.93 13.51 16.71
C GLN A 339 -6.07 13.81 17.70
N TRP A 340 -6.66 15.00 17.67
CA TRP A 340 -7.80 15.34 18.52
C TRP A 340 -9.06 14.54 18.19
N VAL A 341 -9.30 14.21 16.94
CA VAL A 341 -10.41 13.33 16.53
C VAL A 341 -10.21 11.92 17.13
N ASN A 342 -8.99 11.39 17.07
CA ASN A 342 -8.66 10.11 17.69
C ASN A 342 -8.90 10.17 19.20
N VAL A 343 -8.44 11.21 19.89
CA VAL A 343 -8.69 11.41 21.33
C VAL A 343 -10.19 11.43 21.65
N ILE A 344 -10.99 12.16 20.85
CA ILE A 344 -12.45 12.22 21.01
C ILE A 344 -13.06 10.83 20.87
N GLU A 345 -12.71 10.09 19.83
CA GLU A 345 -13.28 8.76 19.57
C GLU A 345 -12.86 7.73 20.63
N GLN A 346 -11.61 7.73 21.07
CA GLN A 346 -11.14 6.83 22.13
C GLN A 346 -11.83 7.11 23.47
N ALA A 347 -11.95 8.39 23.85
CA ALA A 347 -12.63 8.77 25.08
C ALA A 347 -14.15 8.57 25.02
N LYS A 348 -14.79 8.84 23.87
CA LYS A 348 -16.22 8.65 23.61
C LYS A 348 -16.64 7.19 23.74
N ASN A 349 -15.80 6.28 23.27
CA ASN A 349 -16.04 4.86 23.27
C ASN A 349 -15.53 4.16 24.53
N HIS A 350 -15.09 4.91 25.54
CA HIS A 350 -14.53 4.39 26.80
C HIS A 350 -13.30 3.47 26.63
N VAL A 351 -12.53 3.63 25.53
CA VAL A 351 -11.28 2.91 25.29
C VAL A 351 -10.15 3.54 26.10
N MET A 352 -10.16 4.88 26.24
CA MET A 352 -9.20 5.65 27.04
C MET A 352 -9.92 6.46 28.13
N PRO A 353 -9.32 6.57 29.34
CA PRO A 353 -8.13 5.84 29.83
C PRO A 353 -8.35 4.31 29.86
N PRO A 354 -7.25 3.49 29.88
CA PRO A 354 -7.34 2.03 30.02
C PRO A 354 -8.08 1.63 31.29
N GLU A 355 -8.62 0.41 31.34
CA GLU A 355 -9.47 -0.05 32.49
C GLU A 355 -8.75 -0.05 33.84
N ASP A 356 -7.44 -0.22 33.84
CA ASP A 356 -6.55 -0.24 35.00
C ASP A 356 -6.12 1.15 35.47
N ALA A 357 -6.38 2.21 34.68
CA ALA A 357 -6.08 3.60 35.04
C ALA A 357 -7.25 4.30 35.73
N GLU A 358 -6.99 5.47 36.35
CA GLU A 358 -8.03 6.31 36.97
C GLU A 358 -9.05 6.75 35.92
N GLN A 359 -10.33 6.47 36.17
CA GLN A 359 -11.42 6.74 35.23
C GLN A 359 -12.13 8.06 35.52
N PRO A 360 -12.38 8.91 34.50
CA PRO A 360 -13.25 10.08 34.69
C PRO A 360 -14.70 9.63 34.94
N SER A 361 -15.42 10.39 35.77
CA SER A 361 -16.86 10.20 35.86
C SER A 361 -17.57 10.38 34.49
N ASP A 362 -18.77 9.82 34.39
CA ASP A 362 -19.56 9.96 33.14
C ASP A 362 -19.78 11.43 32.71
N ASP A 363 -19.97 12.32 33.68
CA ASP A 363 -20.17 13.75 33.43
C ASP A 363 -18.87 14.44 32.99
N GLU A 364 -17.72 14.08 33.59
CA GLU A 364 -16.40 14.60 33.17
C GLU A 364 -16.02 14.09 31.81
N ARG A 365 -16.23 12.81 31.52
CA ARG A 365 -16.01 12.21 30.21
C ARG A 365 -16.87 12.86 29.14
N LYS A 366 -18.19 13.05 29.40
CA LYS A 366 -19.08 13.79 28.50
C LYS A 366 -18.61 15.22 28.28
N LYS A 367 -18.24 15.92 29.35
CA LYS A 367 -17.73 17.29 29.26
C LYS A 367 -16.49 17.37 28.37
N MET A 368 -15.52 16.49 28.58
CA MET A 368 -14.29 16.41 27.80
C MET A 368 -14.58 16.12 26.32
N VAL A 369 -15.31 15.04 26.01
CA VAL A 369 -15.63 14.60 24.64
C VAL A 369 -16.43 15.67 23.88
N LEU A 370 -17.51 16.20 24.47
CA LEU A 370 -18.40 17.11 23.78
C LEU A 370 -17.80 18.52 23.63
N ALA A 371 -16.99 18.97 24.58
CA ALA A 371 -16.26 20.23 24.46
C ALA A 371 -15.16 20.15 23.37
N LEU A 372 -14.36 19.07 23.35
CA LEU A 372 -13.38 18.84 22.29
C LEU A 372 -14.05 18.71 20.93
N HIS A 373 -15.16 17.99 20.85
CA HIS A 373 -15.93 17.89 19.60
C HIS A 373 -16.37 19.26 19.09
N ASN A 374 -16.93 20.15 19.96
CA ASN A 374 -17.27 21.50 19.57
C ASN A 374 -16.04 22.30 19.11
N ALA A 375 -14.92 22.22 19.85
CA ALA A 375 -13.69 22.93 19.52
C ALA A 375 -13.12 22.54 18.15
N ILE A 376 -13.25 21.28 17.74
CA ILE A 376 -12.72 20.75 16.48
C ILE A 376 -13.71 20.91 15.32
N TYR A 377 -14.96 20.49 15.51
CA TYR A 377 -15.91 20.43 14.39
C TYR A 377 -16.66 21.74 14.15
N LYS A 378 -16.82 22.58 15.21
CA LYS A 378 -17.44 23.92 15.10
C LYS A 378 -16.42 25.06 15.15
N PHE A 379 -15.13 24.76 14.90
CA PHE A 379 -14.08 25.76 14.83
C PHE A 379 -14.42 26.83 13.79
N ASP A 380 -14.21 28.11 14.16
CA ASP A 380 -14.40 29.24 13.24
C ASP A 380 -13.15 29.45 12.38
N TYR A 381 -13.27 29.11 11.13
CA TYR A 381 -12.20 29.26 10.14
C TYR A 381 -12.18 30.64 9.46
N SER A 382 -13.03 31.59 9.85
CA SER A 382 -13.18 32.88 9.14
C SER A 382 -11.91 33.73 9.12
N GLU A 383 -11.03 33.55 10.10
CA GLU A 383 -9.75 34.30 10.20
C GLU A 383 -8.57 33.57 9.52
N ILE A 384 -8.80 32.37 8.96
CA ILE A 384 -7.74 31.64 8.29
C ILE A 384 -7.66 32.07 6.82
N ASP A 385 -6.61 32.83 6.53
CA ASP A 385 -6.26 33.28 5.17
C ASP A 385 -4.89 32.67 4.77
N ASP A 386 -4.91 31.36 4.51
CA ASP A 386 -3.71 30.60 4.17
C ASP A 386 -3.97 29.67 2.98
N PRO A 387 -3.39 29.91 1.79
CA PRO A 387 -3.52 29.02 0.63
C PRO A 387 -2.58 27.81 0.72
N GLY A 388 -1.77 27.73 1.75
CA GLY A 388 -0.74 26.73 1.87
C GLY A 388 0.54 27.05 1.10
N PHE A 389 1.57 26.29 1.43
CA PHE A 389 2.87 26.32 0.78
C PHE A 389 3.07 25.02 -0.01
N GLU A 390 3.54 25.12 -1.24
CA GLU A 390 4.00 24.00 -2.02
C GLU A 390 5.50 24.10 -2.24
N SER A 391 6.23 23.04 -1.88
CA SER A 391 7.62 22.87 -2.29
C SER A 391 7.72 22.53 -3.78
N ALA A 392 8.90 22.77 -4.38
CA ALA A 392 9.15 22.28 -5.73
C ALA A 392 9.03 20.75 -5.74
N LYS A 393 8.15 20.21 -6.59
CA LYS A 393 7.92 18.76 -6.71
C LYS A 393 8.48 18.23 -8.01
N ARG A 394 9.10 17.06 -7.95
CA ARG A 394 9.56 16.32 -9.12
C ARG A 394 8.36 15.85 -9.93
N LEU A 395 8.51 15.74 -11.24
CA LEU A 395 7.56 14.97 -12.06
C LEU A 395 7.54 13.52 -11.57
N THR A 396 6.38 12.92 -11.41
CA THR A 396 6.29 11.47 -11.24
C THR A 396 6.84 10.78 -12.50
N HIS A 397 7.17 9.50 -12.41
CA HIS A 397 7.69 8.79 -13.59
C HIS A 397 6.68 8.75 -14.73
N ARG A 398 5.40 8.67 -14.40
CA ARG A 398 4.31 8.77 -15.38
C ARG A 398 4.16 10.18 -15.96
N GLU A 399 4.23 11.22 -15.11
CA GLU A 399 4.24 12.62 -15.57
C GLU A 399 5.44 12.91 -16.46
N TYR A 400 6.62 12.35 -16.14
CA TYR A 400 7.81 12.47 -16.98
C TYR A 400 7.61 11.80 -18.34
N SER A 401 7.14 10.54 -18.35
CA SER A 401 6.84 9.79 -19.59
C SER A 401 5.84 10.54 -20.46
N ASN A 402 4.73 10.99 -19.91
CA ASN A 402 3.72 11.79 -20.63
C ASN A 402 4.29 13.11 -21.12
N THR A 403 5.12 13.79 -20.33
CA THR A 403 5.74 15.07 -20.69
C THR A 403 6.70 14.91 -21.87
N VAL A 404 7.57 13.90 -21.90
CA VAL A 404 8.47 13.68 -23.02
C VAL A 404 7.73 13.24 -24.27
N ARG A 405 6.70 12.40 -24.13
CA ARG A 405 5.80 12.01 -25.23
C ARG A 405 5.19 13.25 -25.90
N ASP A 406 4.61 14.16 -25.10
CA ASP A 406 3.94 15.36 -25.61
C ASP A 406 4.92 16.43 -26.10
N LEU A 407 6.09 16.55 -25.48
CA LEU A 407 7.15 17.49 -25.87
C LEU A 407 7.67 17.19 -27.27
N PHE A 408 7.91 15.92 -27.57
CA PHE A 408 8.39 15.47 -28.88
C PHE A 408 7.26 15.05 -29.84
N ARG A 409 6.04 14.85 -29.34
CA ARG A 409 4.89 14.30 -30.09
C ARG A 409 5.22 12.95 -30.70
N ILE A 410 5.80 12.07 -29.92
CA ILE A 410 6.09 10.69 -30.30
C ILE A 410 5.36 9.74 -29.34
N ASP A 411 4.98 8.58 -29.83
CA ASP A 411 4.46 7.52 -28.98
C ASP A 411 5.63 6.80 -28.30
N ILE A 412 5.90 7.16 -27.07
CA ILE A 412 6.95 6.57 -26.22
C ILE A 412 6.43 6.47 -24.79
N ASP A 413 6.62 5.30 -24.20
CA ASP A 413 6.45 5.06 -22.78
C ASP A 413 7.78 4.63 -22.16
N VAL A 414 8.15 5.28 -21.07
CA VAL A 414 9.40 5.02 -20.37
C VAL A 414 9.17 4.73 -18.87
N VAL A 415 7.91 4.55 -18.45
CA VAL A 415 7.56 4.31 -17.05
C VAL A 415 8.27 3.09 -16.51
N ASP A 416 8.25 1.98 -17.24
CA ASP A 416 8.86 0.70 -16.83
C ASP A 416 10.40 0.74 -16.72
N ARG A 417 11.03 1.85 -17.10
CA ARG A 417 12.48 2.05 -16.96
C ARG A 417 12.86 2.70 -15.65
N PHE A 418 11.88 3.14 -14.88
CA PHE A 418 12.04 3.73 -13.56
C PHE A 418 11.64 2.72 -12.48
N PRO A 419 12.18 2.85 -11.26
CA PRO A 419 11.57 2.22 -10.09
C PRO A 419 10.20 2.85 -9.83
N ASP A 420 9.35 2.20 -9.04
CA ASP A 420 8.05 2.77 -8.67
C ASP A 420 8.22 4.07 -7.87
N ASP A 421 7.32 5.04 -8.09
CA ASP A 421 7.25 6.23 -7.26
C ASP A 421 6.57 5.89 -5.93
N LEU A 422 7.15 6.35 -4.82
CA LEU A 422 6.57 6.17 -3.50
C LEU A 422 5.31 7.03 -3.35
N THR A 423 4.30 6.48 -2.73
CA THR A 423 3.11 7.26 -2.33
C THR A 423 3.43 8.05 -1.07
N GLY A 424 3.20 9.37 -1.11
CA GLY A 424 3.36 10.21 0.08
C GLY A 424 2.18 10.13 1.05
N THR A 425 2.24 10.90 2.13
CA THR A 425 1.19 10.98 3.16
C THR A 425 -0.19 11.38 2.61
N SER A 426 -0.25 12.00 1.42
CA SER A 426 -1.51 12.29 0.70
C SER A 426 -2.21 11.02 0.17
N GLY A 427 -1.50 9.90 0.08
CA GLY A 427 -1.93 8.67 -0.59
C GLY A 427 -1.71 8.67 -2.10
N PHE A 428 -1.00 9.69 -2.66
CA PHE A 428 -0.72 9.84 -4.08
C PHE A 428 0.79 9.92 -4.35
N ASP A 429 1.21 9.39 -5.50
CA ASP A 429 2.59 9.43 -5.98
C ASP A 429 3.07 10.85 -6.38
N ASN A 430 2.16 11.79 -6.59
CA ASN A 430 2.48 13.17 -6.96
C ASN A 430 2.70 14.10 -5.76
N SER A 431 2.81 13.54 -4.55
CA SER A 431 3.06 14.30 -3.33
C SER A 431 4.48 14.84 -3.27
N ALA A 432 4.63 16.13 -3.00
CA ALA A 432 5.94 16.77 -2.97
C ALA A 432 6.89 16.17 -1.93
N ASN A 433 6.35 15.63 -0.84
CA ASN A 433 7.13 15.09 0.28
C ASN A 433 7.73 13.68 0.01
N SER A 434 7.25 12.95 -1.00
CA SER A 434 7.76 11.62 -1.35
C SER A 434 8.63 11.60 -2.62
N LEU A 435 8.75 12.71 -3.32
CA LEU A 435 9.39 12.77 -4.63
C LEU A 435 10.87 13.21 -4.54
N PHE A 436 11.71 12.40 -3.93
CA PHE A 436 13.16 12.65 -3.83
C PHE A 436 13.90 12.23 -5.11
N ILE A 437 15.07 12.82 -5.35
CA ILE A 437 15.97 12.44 -6.43
C ILE A 437 17.24 11.84 -5.82
N GLN A 438 17.27 10.53 -5.72
CA GLN A 438 18.43 9.77 -5.30
C GLN A 438 19.46 9.65 -6.46
N PRO A 439 20.76 9.41 -6.18
CA PRO A 439 21.79 9.28 -7.22
C PRO A 439 21.45 8.23 -8.29
N LEU A 440 20.99 7.05 -7.89
CA LEU A 440 20.57 5.98 -8.82
C LEU A 440 19.45 6.43 -9.74
N LEU A 441 18.48 7.18 -9.22
CA LEU A 441 17.38 7.72 -10.03
C LEU A 441 17.90 8.75 -11.05
N MET A 442 18.92 9.55 -10.70
CA MET A 442 19.56 10.47 -11.64
C MET A 442 20.24 9.73 -12.80
N GLU A 443 20.91 8.61 -12.53
CA GLU A 443 21.47 7.75 -13.58
C GLU A 443 20.40 7.21 -14.52
N ARG A 444 19.25 6.80 -13.96
CA ARG A 444 18.09 6.39 -14.77
C ARG A 444 17.59 7.52 -15.66
N TYR A 445 17.47 8.74 -15.13
CA TYR A 445 17.08 9.91 -15.93
C TYR A 445 18.04 10.19 -17.09
N ILE A 446 19.37 10.04 -16.88
CA ILE A 446 20.37 10.22 -17.94
C ILE A 446 20.16 9.21 -19.07
N GLY A 447 20.06 7.92 -18.74
CA GLY A 447 19.85 6.86 -19.73
C GLY A 447 18.51 6.98 -20.45
N ILE A 448 17.44 7.38 -19.73
CA ILE A 448 16.12 7.59 -20.32
C ILE A 448 16.11 8.82 -21.21
N ALA A 449 16.73 9.93 -20.82
CA ALA A 449 16.85 11.12 -21.66
C ALA A 449 17.58 10.82 -22.97
N GLU A 450 18.65 10.02 -22.92
CA GLU A 450 19.34 9.53 -24.12
C GLU A 450 18.43 8.67 -25.00
N HIS A 451 17.73 7.71 -24.39
CA HIS A 451 16.78 6.85 -25.12
C HIS A 451 15.68 7.66 -25.81
N VAL A 452 15.03 8.58 -25.09
CA VAL A 452 13.96 9.44 -25.63
C VAL A 452 14.45 10.27 -26.81
N VAL A 453 15.59 10.95 -26.66
CA VAL A 453 16.12 11.82 -27.71
C VAL A 453 16.55 11.00 -28.94
N ASN A 454 17.17 9.83 -28.72
CA ASN A 454 17.59 8.96 -29.83
C ASN A 454 16.39 8.33 -30.56
N THR A 455 15.29 8.06 -29.84
CA THR A 455 14.04 7.57 -30.45
C THR A 455 13.30 8.67 -31.23
N ALA A 456 13.22 9.87 -30.65
CA ALA A 456 12.51 11.01 -31.26
C ALA A 456 13.24 11.62 -32.44
N LEU A 457 14.58 11.71 -32.36
CA LEU A 457 15.42 12.43 -33.30
C LEU A 457 16.40 11.46 -34.03
N LEU A 458 15.87 10.38 -34.60
CA LEU A 458 16.64 9.45 -35.40
C LEU A 458 17.34 10.16 -36.57
N ASP A 459 18.55 9.69 -36.93
CA ASP A 459 19.29 10.23 -38.08
C ASP A 459 18.51 10.10 -39.41
N LYS A 460 17.63 9.10 -39.49
CA LYS A 460 16.71 8.88 -40.59
C LYS A 460 15.29 8.73 -40.06
N PRO A 461 14.51 9.82 -39.96
CA PRO A 461 13.14 9.74 -39.49
C PRO A 461 12.26 9.01 -40.50
N THR A 462 11.65 7.91 -40.07
CA THR A 462 10.82 7.06 -40.90
C THR A 462 9.32 7.29 -40.65
N THR A 463 8.93 7.44 -39.38
CA THR A 463 7.51 7.65 -39.00
C THR A 463 7.08 9.11 -39.14
N ALA A 464 5.77 9.33 -39.19
CA ALA A 464 5.19 10.68 -39.19
C ALA A 464 5.55 11.45 -37.93
N GLU A 465 5.53 10.77 -36.76
CA GLU A 465 5.87 11.39 -35.49
C GLU A 465 7.33 11.82 -35.44
N GLN A 466 8.28 10.98 -35.88
CA GLN A 466 9.70 11.33 -35.96
C GLN A 466 9.94 12.52 -36.88
N LYS A 467 9.24 12.58 -38.02
CA LYS A 467 9.30 13.73 -38.93
C LYS A 467 8.75 14.99 -38.28
N HIS A 468 7.67 14.89 -37.49
CA HIS A 468 7.13 15.99 -36.71
C HIS A 468 8.09 16.45 -35.60
N ALA A 469 8.70 15.52 -34.84
CA ALA A 469 9.71 15.85 -33.86
C ALA A 469 10.90 16.61 -34.48
N HIS A 470 11.41 16.14 -35.61
CA HIS A 470 12.46 16.83 -36.36
C HIS A 470 12.03 18.24 -36.81
N ALA A 471 10.84 18.38 -37.39
CA ALA A 471 10.33 19.69 -37.83
C ALA A 471 10.17 20.66 -36.67
N ARG A 472 9.75 20.16 -35.47
CA ARG A 472 9.57 20.94 -34.27
C ARG A 472 10.90 21.46 -33.68
N ILE A 473 11.95 20.64 -33.75
CA ILE A 473 13.28 20.98 -33.19
C ILE A 473 14.13 21.75 -34.21
N PHE A 474 14.17 21.29 -35.47
CA PHE A 474 15.05 21.82 -36.50
C PHE A 474 14.34 22.74 -37.52
N GLY A 475 13.06 23.00 -37.34
CA GLY A 475 12.24 23.74 -38.33
C GLY A 475 11.92 22.97 -39.60
N LYS A 476 12.52 21.78 -39.81
CA LYS A 476 12.31 20.89 -40.94
C LYS A 476 12.67 19.45 -40.62
N VAL A 477 12.27 18.51 -41.49
CA VAL A 477 12.72 17.11 -41.37
C VAL A 477 14.17 17.03 -41.86
N VAL A 478 15.06 16.49 -41.02
CA VAL A 478 16.46 16.25 -41.30
C VAL A 478 16.68 14.76 -41.53
N ASP A 479 17.06 14.38 -42.79
CA ASP A 479 17.46 13.01 -43.15
C ASP A 479 18.96 12.98 -43.45
N ARG A 480 19.74 12.46 -42.52
CA ARG A 480 21.20 12.38 -42.60
C ARG A 480 21.69 11.38 -43.68
N SER A 481 20.88 10.36 -43.98
CA SER A 481 21.30 9.37 -44.97
C SER A 481 21.39 9.97 -46.39
N ALA A 482 20.62 11.01 -46.65
CA ALA A 482 20.59 11.73 -47.92
C ALA A 482 21.75 12.74 -48.06
N ILE A 483 22.36 13.18 -46.97
CA ILE A 483 23.38 14.25 -46.95
C ILE A 483 24.74 13.76 -47.43
N LYS A 484 25.05 12.48 -47.41
CA LYS A 484 26.35 11.94 -47.88
C LYS A 484 26.55 11.99 -49.40
N THR A 485 25.53 12.32 -50.18
CA THR A 485 25.57 12.22 -51.63
C THR A 485 25.48 13.57 -52.38
N LEU A 486 25.28 14.67 -51.68
CA LEU A 486 25.13 15.98 -52.34
C LEU A 486 26.06 17.00 -51.71
N GLY A 487 27.23 17.17 -52.36
CA GLY A 487 28.00 18.39 -52.23
C GLY A 487 27.18 19.54 -52.73
N SER A 488 26.45 20.29 -51.91
CA SER A 488 25.71 21.47 -52.35
C SER A 488 25.10 22.24 -51.20
N ARG A 489 25.22 23.54 -51.27
CA ARG A 489 24.51 24.64 -50.68
C ARG A 489 23.61 24.26 -49.49
N SER A 490 24.08 24.58 -48.29
CA SER A 490 23.33 24.46 -47.04
C SER A 490 22.02 25.25 -47.11
N GLU A 491 20.87 24.54 -47.11
CA GLU A 491 19.62 25.23 -46.77
C GLU A 491 19.74 25.89 -45.39
N PRO A 492 19.08 27.02 -45.16
CA PRO A 492 19.14 27.71 -43.87
C PRO A 492 18.64 26.80 -42.75
N ARG A 493 19.51 26.40 -41.87
CA ARG A 493 19.18 25.71 -40.60
C ARG A 493 18.98 26.73 -39.50
N PRO A 494 18.14 26.45 -38.48
CA PRO A 494 17.99 27.35 -37.39
C PRO A 494 19.32 27.52 -36.63
N SER A 495 19.55 28.68 -36.09
CA SER A 495 20.68 28.92 -35.19
C SER A 495 20.50 28.15 -33.88
N PRO A 496 21.60 27.85 -33.16
CA PRO A 496 21.51 27.24 -31.83
C PRO A 496 20.52 27.95 -30.91
N ARG A 497 20.48 29.27 -30.99
CA ARG A 497 19.60 30.13 -30.18
C ARG A 497 18.12 29.97 -30.56
N GLU A 498 17.81 29.92 -31.85
CA GLU A 498 16.44 29.71 -32.31
C GLU A 498 15.91 28.33 -31.94
N VAL A 499 16.74 27.29 -31.98
CA VAL A 499 16.39 25.96 -31.46
C VAL A 499 16.03 26.03 -30.01
N MET A 500 16.85 26.66 -29.17
CA MET A 500 16.61 26.76 -27.73
C MET A 500 15.45 27.69 -27.38
N GLN A 501 15.21 28.78 -28.13
CA GLN A 501 14.05 29.66 -27.97
C GLN A 501 12.73 28.94 -28.24
N SER A 502 12.73 27.98 -29.15
CA SER A 502 11.55 27.15 -29.45
C SER A 502 11.35 26.02 -28.43
N PHE A 503 12.43 25.40 -27.95
CA PHE A 503 12.40 24.20 -27.13
C PHE A 503 12.22 24.48 -25.63
N LEU A 504 13.07 25.38 -25.05
CA LEU A 504 13.12 25.56 -23.61
C LEU A 504 11.80 26.03 -22.95
N PRO A 505 11.00 26.96 -23.57
CA PRO A 505 9.74 27.36 -22.92
C PRO A 505 8.76 26.21 -22.72
N ARG A 506 8.74 25.25 -23.67
CA ARG A 506 7.89 24.06 -23.55
C ARG A 506 8.47 23.07 -22.55
N ALA A 507 9.77 22.81 -22.62
CA ALA A 507 10.44 21.88 -21.69
C ALA A 507 10.33 22.36 -20.23
N TYR A 508 10.50 23.66 -20.00
CA TYR A 508 10.48 24.26 -18.66
C TYR A 508 9.10 24.78 -18.23
N ARG A 509 8.10 24.69 -19.12
CA ARG A 509 6.71 25.13 -18.85
C ARG A 509 6.61 26.59 -18.39
N ARG A 510 7.57 27.42 -18.80
CA ARG A 510 7.67 28.86 -18.51
C ARG A 510 8.56 29.56 -19.55
N PRO A 511 8.55 30.89 -19.62
CA PRO A 511 9.51 31.61 -20.44
C PRO A 511 10.96 31.24 -20.09
N ALA A 512 11.77 30.99 -21.12
CA ALA A 512 13.19 30.72 -20.92
C ALA A 512 13.93 31.99 -20.45
N LYS A 513 14.77 31.84 -19.43
CA LYS A 513 15.65 32.92 -18.97
C LYS A 513 16.76 33.17 -19.99
N GLN A 514 17.21 34.42 -20.12
CA GLN A 514 18.29 34.76 -21.05
C GLN A 514 19.56 33.94 -20.78
N THR A 515 19.90 33.75 -19.52
CA THR A 515 21.03 32.92 -19.10
C THR A 515 20.94 31.45 -19.52
N GLU A 516 19.72 30.88 -19.54
CA GLU A 516 19.47 29.52 -20.01
C GLU A 516 19.63 29.42 -21.52
N LEU A 517 19.09 30.39 -22.27
CA LEU A 517 19.26 30.46 -23.72
C LEU A 517 20.73 30.59 -24.09
N ASP A 518 21.48 31.45 -23.41
CA ASP A 518 22.93 31.66 -23.67
C ASP A 518 23.74 30.40 -23.33
N ARG A 519 23.44 29.75 -22.19
CA ARG A 519 24.11 28.51 -21.74
C ARG A 519 23.96 27.40 -22.79
N PHE A 520 22.73 27.06 -23.16
CA PHE A 520 22.48 25.93 -24.03
C PHE A 520 22.79 26.21 -25.49
N SER A 521 22.67 27.46 -25.97
CA SER A 521 23.15 27.84 -27.29
C SER A 521 24.68 27.68 -27.41
N LYS A 522 25.40 28.10 -26.37
CA LYS A 522 26.87 27.95 -26.30
C LYS A 522 27.27 26.48 -26.20
N GLN A 523 26.48 25.63 -25.55
CA GLN A 523 26.75 24.18 -25.51
C GLN A 523 26.67 23.55 -26.89
N ILE A 524 25.65 23.89 -27.69
CA ILE A 524 25.54 23.45 -29.08
C ILE A 524 26.74 23.94 -29.90
N GLU A 525 27.09 25.24 -29.79
CA GLU A 525 28.25 25.81 -30.50
C GLU A 525 29.56 25.11 -30.14
N SER A 526 29.74 24.79 -28.86
CA SER A 526 30.95 24.10 -28.35
C SER A 526 31.02 22.67 -28.91
N GLY A 527 29.90 21.93 -28.92
CA GLY A 527 29.81 20.60 -29.51
C GLY A 527 30.20 20.61 -30.99
N VAL A 528 29.70 21.57 -31.77
CA VAL A 528 30.05 21.73 -33.17
C VAL A 528 31.55 22.07 -33.35
N LYS A 529 32.11 22.96 -32.51
CA LYS A 529 33.53 23.27 -32.52
C LYS A 529 34.41 22.08 -32.18
N SER A 530 33.92 21.16 -31.34
CA SER A 530 34.61 19.90 -30.98
C SER A 530 34.44 18.79 -32.00
N GLY A 531 33.84 19.05 -33.15
CA GLY A 531 33.71 18.11 -34.29
C GLY A 531 32.39 17.36 -34.35
N GLN A 532 31.45 17.60 -33.46
CA GLN A 532 30.09 17.07 -33.61
C GLN A 532 29.37 17.75 -34.78
N THR A 533 28.47 17.03 -35.38
CA THR A 533 27.51 17.67 -36.32
C THR A 533 26.55 18.55 -35.50
N PHE A 534 25.89 19.50 -36.17
CA PHE A 534 24.93 20.36 -35.52
C PHE A 534 23.81 19.58 -34.85
N GLU A 535 23.29 18.56 -35.51
CA GLU A 535 22.22 17.68 -35.04
C GLU A 535 22.66 16.88 -33.81
N GLU A 536 23.89 16.37 -33.79
CA GLU A 536 24.46 15.67 -32.60
C GLU A 536 24.63 16.63 -31.44
N ALA A 537 25.14 17.81 -31.65
CA ALA A 537 25.30 18.84 -30.62
C ALA A 537 23.93 19.27 -30.06
N VAL A 538 22.89 19.38 -30.88
CA VAL A 538 21.51 19.65 -30.47
C VAL A 538 20.95 18.48 -29.66
N LYS A 539 21.11 17.23 -30.10
CA LYS A 539 20.67 16.03 -29.38
C LYS A 539 21.28 15.97 -27.97
N THR A 540 22.60 16.11 -27.87
CA THR A 540 23.33 16.10 -26.59
C THR A 540 22.86 17.24 -25.69
N THR A 541 22.56 18.41 -26.24
CA THR A 541 22.07 19.54 -25.46
C THR A 541 20.64 19.29 -24.97
N ILE A 542 19.76 18.72 -25.78
CA ILE A 542 18.41 18.36 -25.37
C ILE A 542 18.45 17.27 -24.28
N GLN A 543 19.30 16.25 -24.40
CA GLN A 543 19.53 15.27 -23.31
C GLN A 543 19.88 15.98 -22.00
N THR A 544 20.80 16.95 -22.05
CA THR A 544 21.15 17.76 -20.89
C THR A 544 19.94 18.54 -20.34
N VAL A 545 19.09 19.12 -21.17
CA VAL A 545 17.89 19.84 -20.73
C VAL A 545 16.93 18.92 -19.99
N LEU A 546 16.72 17.69 -20.47
CA LEU A 546 15.76 16.73 -19.90
C LEU A 546 16.14 16.21 -18.50
N ILE A 547 17.39 16.42 -18.06
CA ILE A 547 17.86 16.04 -16.74
C ILE A 547 18.10 17.26 -15.83
N THR A 548 17.80 18.48 -16.29
CA THR A 548 17.94 19.67 -15.45
C THR A 548 16.84 19.75 -14.41
N PRO A 549 17.12 20.37 -13.23
CA PRO A 549 16.06 20.65 -12.26
C PRO A 549 14.89 21.45 -12.85
N SER A 550 15.13 22.38 -13.77
CA SER A 550 14.07 23.15 -14.44
C SER A 550 13.12 22.30 -15.29
N PHE A 551 13.55 21.12 -15.76
CA PHE A 551 12.70 20.14 -16.44
C PHE A 551 12.06 19.18 -15.45
N LEU A 552 12.88 18.57 -14.57
CA LEU A 552 12.45 17.53 -13.65
C LEU A 552 11.49 18.06 -12.58
N LEU A 553 11.66 19.31 -12.14
CA LEU A 553 10.86 19.89 -11.07
C LEU A 553 9.78 20.82 -11.61
N ARG A 554 8.61 20.73 -11.02
CA ARG A 554 7.57 21.77 -11.15
C ARG A 554 7.79 22.78 -10.02
N SER A 555 8.65 23.75 -10.29
CA SER A 555 8.93 24.83 -9.34
C SER A 555 8.13 26.06 -9.70
N GLU A 556 7.51 26.65 -8.71
CA GLU A 556 6.79 27.92 -8.84
C GLU A 556 7.68 29.07 -8.31
N SER A 557 7.55 30.24 -8.93
CA SER A 557 8.31 31.43 -8.54
C SER A 557 7.83 31.95 -7.18
N ILE A 558 8.76 32.28 -6.30
CA ILE A 558 8.46 32.97 -5.05
C ILE A 558 8.83 34.46 -5.28
N PRO A 559 7.85 35.36 -5.34
CA PRO A 559 8.16 36.79 -5.48
C PRO A 559 8.88 37.29 -4.24
N ALA A 560 9.76 38.28 -4.44
CA ALA A 560 10.35 39.01 -3.35
C ALA A 560 9.32 40.05 -2.82
N SER A 561 8.35 39.58 -2.05
CA SER A 561 7.28 40.37 -1.47
C SER A 561 7.09 39.94 -0.02
N ASP A 562 6.69 40.93 0.82
CA ASP A 562 6.30 40.67 2.20
C ASP A 562 4.84 40.15 2.31
N ASP A 563 4.14 40.04 1.18
CA ASP A 563 2.78 39.49 1.14
C ASP A 563 2.76 38.03 1.60
N LYS A 564 1.88 37.71 2.52
CA LYS A 564 1.74 36.39 3.07
C LYS A 564 1.21 35.38 2.03
N ALA A 565 0.36 35.86 1.10
CA ALA A 565 -0.20 35.05 0.01
C ALA A 565 -0.20 35.87 -1.29
N PHE A 566 0.02 35.19 -2.41
CA PHE A 566 0.03 35.81 -3.74
C PHE A 566 -0.53 34.85 -4.79
N ALA A 567 -1.12 35.43 -5.81
CA ALA A 567 -1.65 34.66 -6.92
C ALA A 567 -0.51 34.06 -7.77
N ILE A 568 -0.66 32.80 -8.18
CA ILE A 568 0.23 32.17 -9.16
C ILE A 568 0.09 32.87 -10.51
N ASP A 569 1.14 32.82 -11.33
CA ASP A 569 1.08 33.39 -12.67
C ASP A 569 0.35 32.48 -13.68
N ASP A 570 0.09 32.97 -14.88
CA ASP A 570 -0.64 32.21 -15.91
C ASP A 570 0.12 30.97 -16.39
N TRP A 571 1.47 30.96 -16.37
CA TRP A 571 2.29 29.79 -16.73
C TRP A 571 2.25 28.73 -15.64
N GLU A 572 2.31 29.14 -14.39
CA GLU A 572 2.14 28.27 -13.23
C GLU A 572 0.75 27.66 -13.21
N LEU A 573 -0.28 28.48 -13.49
CA LEU A 573 -1.67 27.99 -13.60
C LEU A 573 -1.85 27.00 -14.77
N ALA A 574 -1.28 27.28 -15.93
CA ALA A 574 -1.29 26.35 -17.05
C ALA A 574 -0.65 25.00 -16.69
N SER A 575 0.47 25.06 -15.95
CA SER A 575 1.15 23.86 -15.46
C SER A 575 0.31 23.10 -14.42
N ARG A 576 -0.27 23.78 -13.43
CA ARG A 576 -1.17 23.13 -12.44
C ARG A 576 -2.34 22.45 -13.12
N LEU A 577 -3.02 23.13 -14.03
CA LEU A 577 -4.15 22.58 -14.78
C LEU A 577 -3.77 21.35 -15.58
N SER A 578 -2.67 21.41 -16.34
CA SER A 578 -2.31 20.34 -17.25
C SER A 578 -1.84 19.09 -16.51
N TYR A 579 -1.08 19.23 -15.43
CA TYR A 579 -0.68 18.09 -14.63
C TYR A 579 -1.82 17.54 -13.77
N PHE A 580 -2.74 18.38 -13.32
CA PHE A 580 -3.94 17.93 -12.63
C PHE A 580 -4.85 17.08 -13.53
N LEU A 581 -5.20 17.62 -14.71
CA LEU A 581 -6.21 16.99 -15.57
C LEU A 581 -5.65 15.98 -16.56
N TRP A 582 -4.37 16.10 -16.95
CA TRP A 582 -3.74 15.31 -18.03
C TRP A 582 -2.50 14.54 -17.57
N ALA A 583 -2.02 14.77 -16.34
CA ALA A 583 -0.73 14.26 -15.87
C ALA A 583 0.40 14.49 -16.91
N SER A 584 0.38 15.62 -17.59
CA SER A 584 1.34 15.98 -18.66
C SER A 584 1.50 17.49 -18.75
N MET A 585 2.45 17.93 -19.62
CA MET A 585 2.74 19.34 -19.85
C MET A 585 1.56 20.07 -20.53
N PRO A 586 1.49 21.44 -20.38
CA PRO A 586 0.52 22.24 -21.12
C PRO A 586 0.66 22.10 -22.64
N ASP A 587 -0.45 22.15 -23.34
CA ASP A 587 -0.46 22.20 -24.80
C ASP A 587 -0.19 23.62 -25.35
N ASP A 588 -0.10 23.73 -26.69
CA ASP A 588 0.19 24.99 -27.33
C ASP A 588 -0.89 26.06 -27.07
N GLU A 589 -2.17 25.67 -26.88
CA GLU A 589 -3.27 26.60 -26.57
C GLU A 589 -3.13 27.18 -25.15
N LEU A 590 -2.85 26.35 -24.16
CA LEU A 590 -2.58 26.81 -22.79
C LEU A 590 -1.34 27.71 -22.73
N PHE A 591 -0.28 27.40 -23.50
CA PHE A 591 0.89 28.25 -23.57
C PHE A 591 0.60 29.63 -24.20
N GLU A 592 -0.19 29.71 -25.25
CA GLU A 592 -0.55 31.00 -25.87
C GLU A 592 -1.45 31.83 -24.94
N LEU A 593 -2.37 31.18 -24.20
CA LEU A 593 -3.21 31.87 -23.21
C LEU A 593 -2.38 32.41 -22.04
N ALA A 594 -1.43 31.59 -21.55
CA ALA A 594 -0.51 32.00 -20.49
C ALA A 594 0.38 33.17 -20.91
N LYS A 595 0.94 33.10 -22.11
CA LYS A 595 1.73 34.18 -22.72
C LYS A 595 0.93 35.46 -22.90
N ALA A 596 -0.35 35.35 -23.25
CA ALA A 596 -1.27 36.47 -23.38
C ALA A 596 -1.79 37.01 -22.03
N LYS A 597 -1.48 36.36 -20.91
CA LYS A 597 -2.00 36.66 -19.56
C LYS A 597 -3.54 36.64 -19.49
N LYS A 598 -4.16 35.66 -20.13
CA LYS A 598 -5.63 35.51 -20.22
C LYS A 598 -6.17 34.30 -19.48
N LEU A 599 -5.32 33.41 -19.03
CA LEU A 599 -5.77 32.14 -18.47
C LEU A 599 -6.51 32.32 -17.14
N ARG A 600 -6.20 33.37 -16.39
CA ARG A 600 -6.89 33.71 -15.13
C ARG A 600 -8.26 34.39 -15.29
N ASP A 601 -8.64 34.77 -16.52
CA ASP A 601 -10.00 35.21 -16.76
C ASP A 601 -10.97 34.07 -16.47
N PRO A 602 -11.98 34.23 -15.58
CA PRO A 602 -12.86 33.14 -15.18
C PRO A 602 -13.59 32.46 -16.35
N THR A 603 -13.96 33.23 -17.39
CA THR A 603 -14.64 32.70 -18.57
C THR A 603 -13.69 31.86 -19.43
N VAL A 604 -12.43 32.33 -19.57
CA VAL A 604 -11.39 31.59 -20.30
C VAL A 604 -11.03 30.34 -19.56
N LEU A 605 -10.81 30.44 -18.25
CA LEU A 605 -10.46 29.31 -17.40
C LEU A 605 -11.51 28.19 -17.46
N THR A 606 -12.80 28.55 -17.31
CA THR A 606 -13.91 27.58 -17.44
C THR A 606 -13.86 26.88 -18.79
N LYS A 607 -13.73 27.61 -19.91
CA LYS A 607 -13.65 27.02 -21.24
C LYS A 607 -12.44 26.08 -21.41
N GLN A 608 -11.31 26.42 -20.80
CA GLN A 608 -10.14 25.54 -20.86
C GLN A 608 -10.34 24.27 -20.05
N VAL A 609 -10.93 24.35 -18.88
CA VAL A 609 -11.27 23.15 -18.07
C VAL A 609 -12.23 22.23 -18.84
N ASP A 610 -13.29 22.76 -19.44
CA ASP A 610 -14.23 22.00 -20.27
C ASP A 610 -13.52 21.30 -21.44
N ARG A 611 -12.68 22.05 -22.18
CA ARG A 611 -11.88 21.52 -23.29
C ARG A 611 -10.94 20.40 -22.82
N MET A 612 -10.33 20.61 -21.69
CA MET A 612 -9.36 19.65 -21.14
C MET A 612 -10.03 18.38 -20.65
N ILE A 613 -11.21 18.47 -20.04
CA ILE A 613 -12.00 17.31 -19.64
C ILE A 613 -12.47 16.52 -20.86
N ALA A 614 -12.87 17.21 -21.93
CA ALA A 614 -13.29 16.56 -23.18
C ALA A 614 -12.13 15.89 -23.96
N ASN A 615 -10.88 16.22 -23.66
CA ASN A 615 -9.71 15.64 -24.30
C ASN A 615 -9.39 14.25 -23.73
N GLU A 616 -8.93 13.31 -24.58
CA GLU A 616 -8.58 11.95 -24.16
C GLU A 616 -7.49 11.89 -23.08
N LYS A 617 -6.60 12.88 -22.98
CA LYS A 617 -5.59 12.97 -21.94
C LYS A 617 -6.21 13.03 -20.53
N SER A 618 -7.45 13.48 -20.38
CA SER A 618 -8.18 13.47 -19.11
C SER A 618 -8.45 12.07 -18.56
N ASN A 619 -8.27 11.02 -19.38
CA ASN A 619 -8.31 9.63 -18.91
C ASN A 619 -7.26 9.37 -17.81
N SER A 620 -6.25 10.21 -17.69
CA SER A 620 -5.29 10.18 -16.58
C SER A 620 -5.95 10.31 -15.21
N LEU A 621 -7.10 10.96 -15.09
CA LEU A 621 -7.85 11.02 -13.83
C LEU A 621 -8.36 9.65 -13.40
N GLY A 622 -8.79 8.79 -14.32
CA GLY A 622 -9.14 7.41 -14.00
C GLY A 622 -7.93 6.54 -13.73
N THR A 623 -6.90 6.63 -14.59
CA THR A 623 -5.73 5.74 -14.52
C THR A 623 -4.72 6.11 -13.44
N ASN A 624 -4.66 7.38 -13.01
CA ASN A 624 -3.75 7.83 -11.97
C ASN A 624 -4.50 8.16 -10.68
N PHE A 625 -5.40 9.16 -10.69
CA PHE A 625 -6.07 9.57 -9.47
C PHE A 625 -6.99 8.49 -8.90
N ALA A 626 -7.97 7.99 -9.69
CA ALA A 626 -8.93 7.01 -9.17
C ALA A 626 -8.27 5.67 -8.86
N ALA A 627 -7.32 5.21 -9.69
CA ALA A 627 -6.61 3.96 -9.49
C ALA A 627 -5.78 3.97 -8.20
N GLN A 628 -5.14 5.09 -7.87
CA GLN A 628 -4.39 5.25 -6.62
C GLN A 628 -5.33 5.40 -5.42
N TRP A 629 -6.29 6.33 -5.49
CA TRP A 629 -7.22 6.58 -4.40
C TRP A 629 -7.99 5.34 -3.98
N LEU A 630 -8.58 4.61 -4.94
CA LEU A 630 -9.39 3.42 -4.68
C LEU A 630 -8.55 2.15 -4.47
N GLY A 631 -7.26 2.19 -4.81
CA GLY A 631 -6.31 1.09 -4.63
C GLY A 631 -6.30 0.05 -5.76
N SER A 632 -7.05 0.25 -6.86
CA SER A 632 -7.13 -0.73 -7.96
C SER A 632 -5.78 -1.00 -8.65
N GLN A 633 -4.83 -0.06 -8.59
CA GLN A 633 -3.47 -0.24 -9.11
C GLN A 633 -2.68 -1.38 -8.43
N HIS A 634 -3.05 -1.75 -7.20
CA HIS A 634 -2.36 -2.80 -6.46
C HIS A 634 -2.74 -4.22 -6.90
N LEU A 635 -3.78 -4.36 -7.73
CA LEU A 635 -4.15 -5.66 -8.30
C LEU A 635 -3.07 -6.13 -9.28
N GLY A 636 -2.51 -7.33 -9.05
CA GLY A 636 -1.41 -7.88 -9.82
C GLY A 636 -0.01 -7.43 -9.36
N VAL A 637 0.10 -6.46 -8.45
CA VAL A 637 1.36 -5.98 -7.87
C VAL A 637 1.53 -6.52 -6.45
N ARG A 638 0.70 -6.08 -5.52
CA ARG A 638 0.71 -6.59 -4.13
C ARG A 638 -0.06 -7.90 -4.00
N MET A 639 -1.16 -8.05 -4.74
CA MET A 639 -1.90 -9.29 -4.84
C MET A 639 -1.41 -10.04 -6.08
N ARG A 640 -0.24 -10.68 -5.99
CA ARG A 640 0.24 -11.61 -7.00
C ARG A 640 -0.42 -12.97 -6.74
N LEU A 641 -1.10 -13.47 -7.73
CA LEU A 641 -1.64 -14.84 -7.73
C LEU A 641 -0.71 -15.71 -8.54
N ASP A 642 -0.35 -16.85 -7.99
CA ASP A 642 0.42 -17.84 -8.74
C ASP A 642 -0.39 -18.28 -9.98
N PRO A 643 0.14 -18.11 -11.20
CA PRO A 643 -0.52 -18.53 -12.43
C PRO A 643 -0.75 -20.04 -12.50
N ILE A 644 0.05 -20.85 -11.76
CA ILE A 644 -0.08 -22.31 -11.73
C ILE A 644 -1.36 -22.69 -10.97
N ASP A 645 -1.59 -22.06 -9.82
CA ASP A 645 -2.76 -22.35 -8.99
C ASP A 645 -4.01 -21.64 -9.45
N ASN A 646 -3.85 -20.51 -10.13
CA ASN A 646 -4.95 -19.71 -10.63
C ASN A 646 -4.83 -19.45 -12.14
N PRO A 647 -4.80 -20.50 -12.99
CA PRO A 647 -4.61 -20.34 -14.43
C PRO A 647 -5.72 -19.55 -15.13
N TRP A 648 -6.85 -19.35 -14.43
CA TRP A 648 -7.97 -18.51 -14.87
C TRP A 648 -7.74 -17.01 -14.57
N CYS A 649 -6.81 -16.67 -13.70
CA CYS A 649 -6.48 -15.28 -13.34
C CYS A 649 -5.31 -14.81 -14.20
N THR A 650 -5.62 -14.45 -15.43
CA THR A 650 -4.64 -13.97 -16.40
C THR A 650 -4.30 -12.49 -16.14
N GLU A 651 -3.12 -12.05 -16.58
CA GLU A 651 -2.78 -10.62 -16.55
C GLU A 651 -3.77 -9.79 -17.37
N THR A 652 -4.30 -10.33 -18.46
CA THR A 652 -5.34 -9.66 -19.27
C THR A 652 -6.64 -9.49 -18.49
N LEU A 653 -7.02 -10.44 -17.66
CA LEU A 653 -8.19 -10.30 -16.77
C LEU A 653 -7.95 -9.25 -15.69
N MET A 654 -6.79 -9.28 -15.04
CA MET A 654 -6.44 -8.27 -14.02
C MET A 654 -6.36 -6.86 -14.63
N ALA A 655 -5.78 -6.72 -15.82
CA ALA A 655 -5.79 -5.48 -16.56
C ALA A 655 -7.22 -5.00 -16.87
N ALA A 656 -8.11 -5.89 -17.34
CA ALA A 656 -9.51 -5.55 -17.58
C ALA A 656 -10.24 -5.12 -16.30
N MET A 657 -9.90 -5.71 -15.13
CA MET A 657 -10.47 -5.30 -13.85
C MET A 657 -9.96 -3.91 -13.41
N ARG A 658 -8.69 -3.57 -13.65
CA ARG A 658 -8.16 -2.22 -13.41
C ARG A 658 -8.79 -1.20 -14.38
N ASP A 659 -8.94 -1.59 -15.65
CA ASP A 659 -9.56 -0.76 -16.68
C ASP A 659 -11.04 -0.50 -16.39
N GLU A 660 -11.79 -1.46 -15.83
CA GLU A 660 -13.16 -1.27 -15.38
C GLU A 660 -13.27 -0.05 -14.47
N THR A 661 -12.42 0.02 -13.44
CA THR A 661 -12.42 1.12 -12.46
C THR A 661 -12.03 2.44 -13.11
N SER A 662 -10.97 2.44 -13.91
CA SER A 662 -10.49 3.65 -14.58
C SER A 662 -11.50 4.21 -15.59
N LEU A 663 -12.08 3.35 -16.42
CA LEU A 663 -13.08 3.75 -17.41
C LEU A 663 -14.40 4.20 -16.77
N PHE A 664 -14.78 3.55 -15.68
CA PHE A 664 -15.95 3.91 -14.91
C PHE A 664 -15.81 5.33 -14.34
N PHE A 665 -14.66 5.64 -13.72
CA PHE A 665 -14.39 6.96 -13.17
C PHE A 665 -14.28 8.03 -14.26
N ASN A 666 -13.62 7.72 -15.38
CA ASN A 666 -13.56 8.61 -16.54
C ASN A 666 -14.94 8.90 -17.14
N CYS A 667 -15.83 7.91 -17.13
CA CYS A 667 -17.24 8.10 -17.56
C CYS A 667 -17.97 9.08 -16.64
N LEU A 668 -17.79 8.97 -15.32
CA LEU A 668 -18.40 9.91 -14.35
C LEU A 668 -17.98 11.36 -14.63
N ILE A 669 -16.69 11.57 -14.95
CA ILE A 669 -16.16 12.90 -15.26
C ILE A 669 -16.64 13.38 -16.63
N ARG A 670 -16.46 12.58 -17.67
CA ARG A 670 -16.69 12.99 -19.07
C ARG A 670 -18.16 13.24 -19.37
N ASP A 671 -19.04 12.42 -18.81
CA ASP A 671 -20.49 12.51 -18.98
C ASP A 671 -21.15 13.41 -17.94
N ASP A 672 -20.35 14.12 -17.12
CA ASP A 672 -20.80 14.99 -16.02
C ASP A 672 -21.83 14.35 -15.09
N ARG A 673 -21.50 13.13 -14.63
CA ARG A 673 -22.43 12.32 -13.82
C ARG A 673 -22.41 12.76 -12.35
N PRO A 674 -23.51 12.55 -11.63
CA PRO A 674 -23.54 12.76 -10.18
C PRO A 674 -22.44 11.96 -9.46
N ILE A 675 -21.83 12.55 -8.45
CA ILE A 675 -20.83 11.86 -7.60
C ILE A 675 -21.43 10.61 -6.97
N THR A 676 -22.71 10.64 -6.61
CA THR A 676 -23.46 9.52 -6.05
C THR A 676 -23.52 8.30 -6.98
N GLU A 677 -23.35 8.47 -8.29
CA GLU A 677 -23.25 7.34 -9.23
C GLU A 677 -22.00 6.49 -9.01
N MET A 678 -20.97 7.01 -8.34
CA MET A 678 -19.87 6.16 -7.89
C MET A 678 -20.36 4.92 -7.14
N VAL A 679 -21.45 5.07 -6.37
CA VAL A 679 -22.00 4.03 -5.52
C VAL A 679 -23.18 3.32 -6.18
N ASN A 680 -24.12 4.06 -6.78
CA ASN A 680 -25.41 3.51 -7.20
C ASN A 680 -25.57 3.29 -8.72
N ALA A 681 -24.48 3.42 -9.51
CA ALA A 681 -24.56 3.17 -10.94
C ALA A 681 -25.15 1.79 -11.27
N ASP A 682 -25.96 1.75 -12.34
CA ASP A 682 -26.57 0.55 -12.91
C ASP A 682 -25.85 0.04 -14.17
N TYR A 683 -24.59 0.45 -14.34
CA TYR A 683 -23.71 0.07 -15.43
C TYR A 683 -22.28 -0.17 -14.94
N THR A 684 -21.49 -0.83 -15.78
CA THR A 684 -20.04 -0.96 -15.62
C THR A 684 -19.36 -1.09 -16.98
N PHE A 685 -18.04 -1.31 -17.00
CA PHE A 685 -17.26 -1.49 -18.23
C PHE A 685 -16.70 -2.91 -18.27
N LEU A 686 -16.94 -3.64 -19.36
CA LEU A 686 -16.57 -5.03 -19.50
C LEU A 686 -16.02 -5.33 -20.88
N ASN A 687 -15.03 -6.22 -20.93
CA ASN A 687 -14.71 -7.03 -22.08
C ASN A 687 -15.25 -8.45 -21.89
N GLU A 688 -15.02 -9.35 -22.84
CA GLU A 688 -15.51 -10.73 -22.78
C GLU A 688 -14.99 -11.49 -21.55
N GLU A 689 -13.71 -11.33 -21.22
CA GLU A 689 -13.05 -12.03 -20.13
C GLU A 689 -13.62 -11.64 -18.77
N LEU A 690 -13.74 -10.35 -18.51
CA LEU A 690 -14.33 -9.81 -17.29
C LEU A 690 -15.84 -10.12 -17.18
N ALA A 691 -16.55 -10.10 -18.31
CA ALA A 691 -17.96 -10.48 -18.36
C ALA A 691 -18.18 -11.97 -17.99
N LYS A 692 -17.26 -12.84 -18.40
CA LYS A 692 -17.27 -14.26 -17.98
C LYS A 692 -17.06 -14.39 -16.48
N LEU A 693 -16.10 -13.68 -15.89
CA LEU A 693 -15.89 -13.65 -14.44
C LEU A 693 -17.16 -13.23 -13.69
N TYR A 694 -17.85 -12.21 -14.20
CA TYR A 694 -19.08 -11.67 -13.61
C TYR A 694 -20.34 -12.46 -13.96
N ARG A 695 -20.23 -13.44 -14.84
CA ARG A 695 -21.34 -14.24 -15.41
C ARG A 695 -22.40 -13.36 -16.12
N ILE A 696 -21.93 -12.32 -16.81
CA ILE A 696 -22.75 -11.43 -17.64
C ILE A 696 -22.65 -11.90 -19.09
N LYS A 697 -23.79 -12.17 -19.73
CA LYS A 697 -23.86 -12.69 -21.12
C LYS A 697 -23.94 -11.56 -22.13
N GLY A 698 -23.50 -11.82 -23.37
CA GLY A 698 -23.68 -10.91 -24.51
C GLY A 698 -22.57 -9.88 -24.67
N VAL A 699 -21.44 -10.06 -23.99
CA VAL A 699 -20.21 -9.27 -24.18
C VAL A 699 -19.17 -10.15 -24.85
N GLU A 700 -18.70 -9.77 -26.03
CA GLU A 700 -17.74 -10.52 -26.85
C GLU A 700 -16.54 -9.62 -27.22
N GLY A 701 -15.36 -10.22 -27.33
CA GLY A 701 -14.13 -9.56 -27.75
C GLY A 701 -13.36 -8.88 -26.63
N LYS A 702 -12.17 -8.36 -26.95
CA LYS A 702 -11.19 -7.83 -25.99
C LYS A 702 -11.47 -6.39 -25.56
N GLU A 703 -12.24 -5.65 -26.36
CA GLU A 703 -12.47 -4.22 -26.14
C GLU A 703 -13.41 -3.98 -24.97
N MET A 704 -12.99 -3.12 -24.04
CA MET A 704 -13.82 -2.66 -22.95
C MET A 704 -14.99 -1.81 -23.45
N ARG A 705 -16.20 -2.07 -22.95
CA ARG A 705 -17.40 -1.31 -23.31
C ARG A 705 -18.33 -1.12 -22.14
N ARG A 706 -19.10 -0.02 -22.15
CA ARG A 706 -20.12 0.22 -21.17
C ARG A 706 -21.26 -0.80 -21.31
N VAL A 707 -21.63 -1.44 -20.20
CA VAL A 707 -22.66 -2.47 -20.12
C VAL A 707 -23.65 -2.12 -19.02
N SER A 708 -24.94 -2.03 -19.36
CA SER A 708 -26.01 -1.83 -18.37
C SER A 708 -26.24 -3.12 -17.59
N LEU A 709 -26.35 -2.98 -16.27
CA LEU A 709 -26.57 -4.08 -15.34
C LEU A 709 -28.08 -4.27 -15.14
N LYS A 710 -28.54 -5.50 -15.31
CA LYS A 710 -29.98 -5.86 -15.20
C LYS A 710 -30.38 -6.25 -13.78
N THR A 711 -29.43 -6.28 -12.86
CA THR A 711 -29.65 -6.72 -11.49
C THR A 711 -28.91 -5.80 -10.52
N ASP A 712 -29.41 -5.71 -9.29
CA ASP A 712 -28.82 -4.97 -8.17
C ASP A 712 -27.65 -5.70 -7.48
N LYS A 713 -27.28 -6.90 -7.99
CA LYS A 713 -26.19 -7.71 -7.44
C LYS A 713 -24.80 -7.14 -7.70
N ARG A 714 -24.68 -6.16 -8.60
CA ARG A 714 -23.43 -5.50 -8.98
C ARG A 714 -23.71 -4.06 -9.39
N GLY A 715 -22.67 -3.26 -9.54
CA GLY A 715 -22.72 -1.87 -9.99
C GLY A 715 -22.17 -0.89 -8.95
N GLY A 716 -21.70 0.25 -9.43
CA GLY A 716 -20.90 1.18 -8.65
C GLY A 716 -19.57 0.54 -8.20
N ILE A 717 -18.76 1.32 -7.49
CA ILE A 717 -17.41 0.90 -7.07
C ILE A 717 -17.44 -0.34 -6.17
N PHE A 718 -18.43 -0.50 -5.31
CA PHE A 718 -18.55 -1.65 -4.41
C PHE A 718 -18.80 -2.99 -5.13
N GLY A 719 -19.17 -2.94 -6.41
CA GLY A 719 -19.37 -4.12 -7.23
C GLY A 719 -18.22 -4.45 -8.17
N GLN A 720 -17.13 -3.68 -8.18
CA GLN A 720 -16.00 -3.88 -9.10
C GLN A 720 -15.02 -4.91 -8.56
N GLY A 721 -14.60 -5.82 -9.43
CA GLY A 721 -13.74 -6.94 -9.05
C GLY A 721 -12.38 -6.50 -8.54
N SER A 722 -11.76 -5.49 -9.15
CA SER A 722 -10.47 -4.95 -8.73
C SER A 722 -10.49 -4.51 -7.26
N LEU A 723 -11.52 -3.76 -6.85
CA LEU A 723 -11.65 -3.20 -5.52
C LEU A 723 -12.00 -4.28 -4.47
N LEU A 724 -12.84 -5.24 -4.85
CA LEU A 724 -13.15 -6.40 -4.01
C LEU A 724 -11.93 -7.32 -3.82
N ALA A 725 -11.06 -7.41 -4.82
CA ALA A 725 -9.85 -8.22 -4.74
C ALA A 725 -8.80 -7.55 -3.84
N VAL A 726 -8.47 -6.27 -4.06
CA VAL A 726 -7.46 -5.57 -3.25
C VAL A 726 -7.87 -5.33 -1.80
N THR A 727 -9.15 -5.53 -1.47
CA THR A 727 -9.71 -5.51 -0.11
C THR A 727 -9.95 -6.92 0.45
N SER A 728 -9.26 -7.91 -0.06
CA SER A 728 -9.32 -9.30 0.35
C SER A 728 -7.91 -9.89 0.39
N PHE A 729 -7.78 -11.06 0.97
CA PHE A 729 -6.55 -11.87 0.89
C PHE A 729 -6.67 -12.92 -0.21
N PRO A 730 -5.56 -13.43 -0.77
CA PRO A 730 -5.61 -14.58 -1.66
C PRO A 730 -6.40 -15.73 -1.02
N GLY A 731 -7.40 -16.25 -1.74
CA GLY A 731 -8.24 -17.34 -1.29
C GLY A 731 -9.36 -16.99 -0.28
N ARG A 732 -9.26 -15.90 0.48
CA ARG A 732 -10.24 -15.56 1.53
C ARG A 732 -10.71 -14.12 1.48
N THR A 733 -11.97 -13.89 1.84
CA THR A 733 -12.52 -12.54 2.05
C THR A 733 -12.22 -12.05 3.46
N SER A 734 -12.10 -10.72 3.62
CA SER A 734 -12.00 -10.07 4.92
C SER A 734 -13.08 -8.99 5.05
N PRO A 735 -14.16 -9.24 5.77
CA PRO A 735 -15.17 -8.21 6.05
C PRO A 735 -14.58 -6.99 6.75
N VAL A 736 -13.62 -7.20 7.65
CA VAL A 736 -12.93 -6.13 8.39
C VAL A 736 -12.21 -5.19 7.42
N VAL A 737 -11.35 -5.73 6.55
CA VAL A 737 -10.60 -4.93 5.55
C VAL A 737 -11.56 -4.23 4.58
N ARG A 738 -12.62 -4.91 4.13
CA ARG A 738 -13.64 -4.32 3.25
C ARG A 738 -14.41 -3.20 3.95
N GLY A 739 -14.80 -3.39 5.20
CA GLY A 739 -15.49 -2.38 5.99
C GLY A 739 -14.61 -1.18 6.29
N LYS A 740 -13.35 -1.41 6.66
CA LYS A 740 -12.36 -0.34 6.84
C LYS A 740 -12.18 0.46 5.55
N TRP A 741 -12.06 -0.21 4.40
CA TRP A 741 -11.93 0.46 3.10
C TRP A 741 -13.15 1.33 2.77
N VAL A 742 -14.35 0.90 3.10
CA VAL A 742 -15.57 1.73 2.91
C VAL A 742 -15.49 2.98 3.77
N LEU A 743 -15.14 2.86 5.05
CA LEU A 743 -15.05 4.00 5.97
C LEU A 743 -13.91 4.94 5.59
N ASP A 744 -12.71 4.44 5.46
CA ASP A 744 -11.49 5.22 5.26
C ASP A 744 -11.43 5.78 3.82
N THR A 745 -11.50 4.89 2.82
CA THR A 745 -11.26 5.27 1.43
C THR A 745 -12.47 5.98 0.82
N VAL A 746 -13.69 5.45 1.04
CA VAL A 746 -14.88 5.96 0.34
C VAL A 746 -15.57 7.08 1.11
N LEU A 747 -15.66 6.96 2.44
CA LEU A 747 -16.40 7.91 3.28
C LEU A 747 -15.49 8.93 3.98
N GLY A 748 -14.18 8.67 4.09
CA GLY A 748 -13.24 9.59 4.76
C GLY A 748 -13.47 9.71 6.26
N THR A 749 -14.01 8.67 6.86
CA THR A 749 -14.25 8.53 8.30
C THR A 749 -13.53 7.27 8.81
N PRO A 750 -12.18 7.24 8.78
CA PRO A 750 -11.43 6.08 9.21
C PRO A 750 -11.76 5.72 10.66
N PRO A 751 -11.86 4.42 10.99
CA PRO A 751 -11.92 4.02 12.39
C PRO A 751 -10.64 4.44 13.09
N PRO A 752 -10.66 4.69 14.41
CA PRO A 752 -9.44 4.96 15.16
C PRO A 752 -8.45 3.81 15.01
N PRO A 753 -7.12 4.06 15.14
CA PRO A 753 -6.14 3.00 15.11
C PRO A 753 -6.42 1.98 16.23
N PRO A 754 -6.14 0.68 16.01
CA PRO A 754 -6.30 -0.33 17.04
C PRO A 754 -5.42 0.03 18.25
N PRO A 755 -5.88 -0.25 19.50
CA PRO A 755 -5.03 -0.11 20.65
C PRO A 755 -3.76 -0.98 20.51
N PRO A 756 -2.63 -0.57 21.09
CA PRO A 756 -1.45 -1.43 21.13
C PRO A 756 -1.80 -2.75 21.84
N ASN A 757 -1.24 -3.86 21.39
CA ASN A 757 -1.45 -5.19 21.94
C ASN A 757 -2.86 -5.80 21.76
N VAL A 758 -3.60 -5.41 20.72
CA VAL A 758 -4.81 -6.17 20.35
C VAL A 758 -4.35 -7.48 19.73
N SER A 759 -4.51 -8.57 20.47
CA SER A 759 -4.31 -9.91 19.93
C SER A 759 -5.19 -10.09 18.68
N GLU A 760 -4.66 -10.65 17.64
CA GLU A 760 -5.43 -11.12 16.48
C GLU A 760 -6.61 -11.98 16.98
N LEU A 761 -7.65 -12.09 16.16
CA LEU A 761 -8.79 -12.97 16.45
C LEU A 761 -8.26 -14.37 16.74
N SER A 762 -8.16 -14.74 18.00
CA SER A 762 -7.78 -16.10 18.37
C SER A 762 -8.72 -17.08 17.66
N GLU A 763 -8.18 -18.02 16.92
CA GLU A 763 -9.00 -19.07 16.31
C GLU A 763 -9.66 -19.96 17.35
N GLU A 764 -9.20 -19.89 18.60
CA GLU A 764 -9.72 -20.63 19.75
C GLU A 764 -10.63 -19.79 20.64
N ILE A 765 -11.91 -20.10 20.57
CA ILE A 765 -12.86 -19.81 21.64
C ILE A 765 -13.26 -21.14 22.25
N GLU A 766 -12.89 -21.30 23.53
CA GLU A 766 -13.28 -22.45 24.35
C GLU A 766 -14.77 -22.75 24.24
N GLY A 767 -15.12 -23.90 23.72
CA GLY A 767 -16.48 -24.40 23.76
C GLY A 767 -16.91 -25.17 22.50
N LYS A 768 -17.52 -26.27 22.66
CA LYS A 768 -17.91 -27.39 21.79
C LYS A 768 -18.59 -27.09 20.43
N ARG A 769 -18.55 -25.87 19.88
CA ARG A 769 -19.13 -25.55 18.57
C ARG A 769 -18.16 -24.70 17.74
N ARG A 770 -17.78 -25.18 16.56
CA ARG A 770 -17.03 -24.40 15.59
C ARG A 770 -17.86 -23.17 15.18
N LEU A 771 -17.45 -21.99 15.64
CA LEU A 771 -18.08 -20.73 15.28
C LEU A 771 -17.69 -20.37 13.85
N SER A 772 -18.65 -19.85 13.06
CA SER A 772 -18.33 -19.24 11.78
C SER A 772 -17.47 -17.98 12.01
N PHE A 773 -16.69 -17.58 11.01
CA PHE A 773 -15.87 -16.35 11.06
C PHE A 773 -16.69 -15.13 11.50
N ARG A 774 -17.92 -15.03 11.07
CA ARG A 774 -18.85 -13.96 11.48
C ARG A 774 -19.19 -14.05 12.97
N GLU A 775 -19.50 -15.24 13.49
CA GLU A 775 -19.80 -15.43 14.92
C GLU A 775 -18.59 -15.09 15.78
N LYS A 776 -17.38 -15.42 15.34
CA LYS A 776 -16.13 -15.01 15.98
C LYS A 776 -15.96 -13.48 16.04
N LEU A 777 -16.22 -12.78 14.95
CA LEU A 777 -16.20 -11.32 14.91
C LEU A 777 -17.28 -10.68 15.79
N GLU A 778 -18.49 -11.24 15.79
CA GLU A 778 -19.58 -10.76 16.64
C GLU A 778 -19.24 -10.93 18.13
N LEU A 779 -18.59 -12.03 18.52
CA LEU A 779 -18.13 -12.26 19.87
C LEU A 779 -16.92 -11.35 20.24
N HIS A 780 -15.98 -11.18 19.33
CA HIS A 780 -14.87 -10.23 19.51
C HIS A 780 -15.37 -8.81 19.77
N ARG A 781 -16.41 -8.40 19.06
CA ARG A 781 -17.07 -7.10 19.20
C ARG A 781 -17.81 -6.90 20.54
N GLU A 782 -18.06 -7.95 21.32
CA GLU A 782 -18.65 -7.83 22.66
C GLU A 782 -17.71 -7.12 23.64
N LYS A 783 -16.40 -7.11 23.38
CA LYS A 783 -15.43 -6.36 24.18
C LYS A 783 -15.56 -4.87 23.90
N PRO A 784 -15.66 -3.99 24.92
CA PRO A 784 -15.85 -2.54 24.73
C PRO A 784 -14.80 -1.90 23.84
N ASN A 785 -13.52 -2.25 24.04
CA ASN A 785 -12.39 -1.72 23.26
C ASN A 785 -12.45 -2.12 21.77
N CYS A 786 -13.00 -3.29 21.44
CA CYS A 786 -13.16 -3.76 20.07
C CYS A 786 -14.43 -3.18 19.43
N TYR A 787 -15.48 -2.95 20.24
CA TYR A 787 -16.76 -2.43 19.77
C TYR A 787 -16.64 -1.09 19.08
N ALA A 788 -15.78 -0.21 19.57
CA ALA A 788 -15.58 1.14 19.04
C ALA A 788 -15.31 1.17 17.53
N CYS A 789 -14.43 0.28 17.05
CA CYS A 789 -14.08 0.18 15.62
C CYS A 789 -15.01 -0.76 14.88
N HIS A 790 -15.28 -1.95 15.44
CA HIS A 790 -15.99 -3.03 14.74
C HIS A 790 -17.50 -2.80 14.60
N SER A 791 -18.10 -1.93 15.43
CA SER A 791 -19.54 -1.62 15.37
C SER A 791 -19.98 -0.96 14.07
N GLU A 792 -19.17 -0.13 13.45
CA GLU A 792 -19.44 0.47 12.12
C GLU A 792 -18.79 -0.34 10.99
N MET A 793 -17.55 -0.78 11.19
CA MET A 793 -16.72 -1.40 10.16
C MET A 793 -17.28 -2.75 9.70
N ASP A 794 -17.55 -3.66 10.63
CA ASP A 794 -17.99 -5.02 10.31
C ASP A 794 -19.33 -5.10 9.57
N PRO A 795 -20.39 -4.34 9.96
CA PRO A 795 -21.65 -4.35 9.22
C PRO A 795 -21.50 -3.96 7.75
N LEU A 796 -20.65 -2.96 7.47
CA LEU A 796 -20.36 -2.52 6.11
C LEU A 796 -19.64 -3.62 5.32
N GLY A 797 -18.66 -4.29 5.93
CA GLY A 797 -17.93 -5.39 5.31
C GLY A 797 -18.77 -6.64 5.08
N PHE A 798 -19.62 -7.02 6.05
CA PHE A 798 -20.54 -8.14 5.90
C PHE A 798 -21.50 -7.98 4.71
N SER A 799 -21.91 -6.76 4.39
CA SER A 799 -22.77 -6.49 3.24
C SER A 799 -22.12 -6.88 1.90
N LEU A 800 -20.78 -6.97 1.85
CA LEU A 800 -20.01 -7.32 0.66
C LEU A 800 -19.61 -8.82 0.61
N GLU A 801 -19.99 -9.65 1.59
CA GLU A 801 -19.66 -11.08 1.62
C GLU A 801 -20.32 -11.90 0.50
N ASN A 802 -21.32 -11.35 -0.17
CA ASN A 802 -21.85 -11.95 -1.40
C ASN A 802 -20.85 -11.92 -2.57
N PHE A 803 -19.69 -11.28 -2.40
CA PHE A 803 -18.57 -11.40 -3.34
C PHE A 803 -17.46 -12.23 -2.72
N ASP A 804 -16.90 -13.15 -3.50
CA ASP A 804 -15.70 -13.86 -3.07
C ASP A 804 -14.47 -12.92 -3.07
N TRP A 805 -13.32 -13.46 -2.73
CA TRP A 805 -12.08 -12.71 -2.62
C TRP A 805 -11.58 -12.10 -3.94
N PHE A 806 -12.08 -12.59 -5.10
CA PHE A 806 -11.76 -12.05 -6.43
C PHE A 806 -12.94 -11.33 -7.10
N GLY A 807 -13.99 -11.03 -6.34
CA GLY A 807 -15.15 -10.27 -6.80
C GLY A 807 -16.20 -11.08 -7.58
N ARG A 808 -16.17 -12.43 -7.55
CA ARG A 808 -17.24 -13.25 -8.11
C ARG A 808 -18.44 -13.27 -7.15
N TYR A 809 -19.64 -13.07 -7.68
CA TYR A 809 -20.85 -13.10 -6.87
C TYR A 809 -21.19 -14.51 -6.42
N ARG A 810 -21.48 -14.69 -5.12
CA ARG A 810 -21.84 -15.95 -4.47
C ARG A 810 -22.98 -15.77 -3.47
N THR A 811 -23.81 -16.80 -3.27
CA THR A 811 -24.89 -16.79 -2.26
C THR A 811 -24.60 -17.77 -1.12
N ARG A 812 -23.56 -18.61 -1.29
CA ARG A 812 -23.12 -19.65 -0.34
C ARG A 812 -21.60 -19.61 -0.18
N ARG A 813 -21.15 -19.98 1.01
CA ARG A 813 -19.75 -20.30 1.31
C ARG A 813 -19.73 -21.72 1.91
N GLY A 814 -19.17 -22.68 1.16
CA GLY A 814 -19.35 -24.09 1.47
C GLY A 814 -20.85 -24.44 1.52
N ARG A 815 -21.27 -25.14 2.55
CA ARG A 815 -22.68 -25.54 2.76
C ARG A 815 -23.57 -24.43 3.30
N GLY A 816 -23.00 -23.35 3.89
CA GLY A 816 -23.73 -22.27 4.53
C GLY A 816 -24.25 -21.21 3.56
N ARG A 817 -25.45 -20.68 3.79
CA ARG A 817 -25.91 -19.45 3.15
C ARG A 817 -25.16 -18.26 3.72
N ILE A 818 -24.72 -17.33 2.86
CA ILE A 818 -24.05 -16.12 3.30
C ILE A 818 -25.06 -15.22 4.00
N ASN A 819 -24.72 -14.79 5.20
CA ASN A 819 -25.45 -13.78 5.94
C ASN A 819 -24.77 -12.43 5.72
N SER A 820 -25.29 -11.64 4.77
CA SER A 820 -24.81 -10.30 4.43
C SER A 820 -25.55 -9.16 5.13
N LYS A 821 -26.26 -9.45 6.23
CA LYS A 821 -26.96 -8.44 7.01
C LYS A 821 -25.97 -7.66 7.88
N GLY A 822 -26.14 -6.36 7.94
CA GLY A 822 -25.43 -5.44 8.84
C GLY A 822 -26.44 -4.63 9.67
N LYS A 823 -25.97 -4.14 10.82
CA LYS A 823 -26.68 -3.18 11.66
C LYS A 823 -25.69 -2.14 12.16
N LEU A 824 -25.90 -0.90 11.81
CA LEU A 824 -25.08 0.23 12.28
C LEU A 824 -25.44 0.62 13.72
N PRO A 825 -24.55 1.32 14.43
CA PRO A 825 -24.84 1.89 15.74
C PRO A 825 -26.05 2.85 15.74
N SER A 826 -26.36 3.49 14.59
CA SER A 826 -27.58 4.29 14.38
C SER A 826 -28.87 3.47 14.52
N GLY A 827 -28.77 2.14 14.51
CA GLY A 827 -29.91 1.23 14.47
C GLY A 827 -30.33 0.82 13.07
N THR A 828 -29.77 1.39 12.02
CA THR A 828 -30.09 1.10 10.61
C THR A 828 -29.68 -0.31 10.24
N GLU A 829 -30.65 -1.11 9.81
CA GLU A 829 -30.44 -2.48 9.34
C GLU A 829 -30.46 -2.54 7.80
N PHE A 830 -29.50 -3.24 7.24
CA PHE A 830 -29.35 -3.39 5.79
C PHE A 830 -28.76 -4.76 5.43
N ALA A 831 -28.80 -5.12 4.15
CA ALA A 831 -28.26 -6.40 3.71
C ALA A 831 -27.74 -6.33 2.27
N GLY A 832 -26.58 -6.93 2.06
CA GLY A 832 -25.97 -7.05 0.74
C GLY A 832 -25.60 -5.72 0.12
N LEU A 833 -25.14 -5.77 -1.13
CA LEU A 833 -24.69 -4.59 -1.87
C LEU A 833 -25.76 -3.49 -2.00
N SER A 834 -27.01 -3.87 -2.28
CA SER A 834 -28.09 -2.87 -2.43
C SER A 834 -28.38 -2.14 -1.12
N GLY A 835 -28.30 -2.84 0.01
CA GLY A 835 -28.41 -2.24 1.34
C GLY A 835 -27.27 -1.28 1.65
N LEU A 836 -26.02 -1.67 1.36
CA LEU A 836 -24.86 -0.81 1.53
C LEU A 836 -24.97 0.47 0.70
N LYS A 837 -25.31 0.35 -0.59
CA LYS A 837 -25.53 1.50 -1.47
C LYS A 837 -26.55 2.47 -0.90
N LYS A 838 -27.67 1.93 -0.38
CA LYS A 838 -28.72 2.75 0.22
C LYS A 838 -28.22 3.51 1.45
N VAL A 839 -27.52 2.85 2.35
CA VAL A 839 -26.92 3.49 3.54
C VAL A 839 -25.98 4.63 3.14
N VAL A 840 -25.07 4.40 2.17
CA VAL A 840 -24.15 5.44 1.73
C VAL A 840 -24.88 6.63 1.10
N ILE A 841 -25.91 6.39 0.31
CA ILE A 841 -26.63 7.49 -0.38
C ILE A 841 -27.58 8.24 0.55
N GLU A 842 -28.27 7.56 1.46
CA GLU A 842 -29.30 8.17 2.30
C GLU A 842 -28.72 8.76 3.61
N GLU A 843 -27.69 8.13 4.20
CA GLU A 843 -27.17 8.54 5.51
C GLU A 843 -25.75 9.14 5.46
N ARG A 844 -24.91 8.76 4.47
CA ARG A 844 -23.50 9.13 4.40
C ARG A 844 -23.12 9.85 3.09
N ARG A 845 -24.13 10.41 2.38
CA ARG A 845 -23.94 11.13 1.11
C ARG A 845 -22.93 12.28 1.23
N ASP A 846 -23.05 13.05 2.27
CA ASP A 846 -22.20 14.23 2.48
C ASP A 846 -20.75 13.83 2.78
N ASP A 847 -20.54 12.73 3.50
CA ASP A 847 -19.22 12.15 3.73
C ASP A 847 -18.58 11.71 2.40
N LEU A 848 -19.33 11.02 1.53
CA LEU A 848 -18.87 10.63 0.20
C LEU A 848 -18.44 11.84 -0.62
N ILE A 849 -19.30 12.87 -0.74
CA ILE A 849 -19.00 14.06 -1.54
C ILE A 849 -17.80 14.81 -0.96
N ARG A 850 -17.71 14.91 0.36
CA ARG A 850 -16.58 15.53 1.05
C ARG A 850 -15.28 14.78 0.78
N GLN A 851 -15.30 13.45 0.88
CA GLN A 851 -14.13 12.62 0.64
C GLN A 851 -13.63 12.74 -0.80
N VAL A 852 -14.52 12.66 -1.80
CA VAL A 852 -14.17 12.89 -3.21
C VAL A 852 -13.55 14.27 -3.39
N THR A 853 -14.13 15.30 -2.75
CA THR A 853 -13.61 16.67 -2.80
C THR A 853 -12.20 16.76 -2.21
N GLN A 854 -11.98 16.22 -1.03
CA GLN A 854 -10.69 16.23 -0.36
C GLN A 854 -9.63 15.49 -1.16
N LYS A 855 -9.91 14.29 -1.63
CA LYS A 855 -8.96 13.49 -2.41
C LYS A 855 -8.62 14.16 -3.74
N LEU A 856 -9.61 14.69 -4.45
CA LEU A 856 -9.37 15.36 -5.74
C LEU A 856 -8.62 16.69 -5.57
N LEU A 857 -8.92 17.46 -4.52
CA LEU A 857 -8.18 18.68 -4.17
C LEU A 857 -6.74 18.36 -3.78
N SER A 858 -6.51 17.36 -2.92
CA SER A 858 -5.18 16.91 -2.52
C SER A 858 -4.35 16.46 -3.72
N TYR A 859 -4.92 15.67 -4.63
CA TYR A 859 -4.27 15.26 -5.87
C TYR A 859 -3.94 16.45 -6.78
N GLY A 860 -4.87 17.40 -6.96
CA GLY A 860 -4.67 18.61 -7.77
C GLY A 860 -3.57 19.53 -7.22
N LEU A 861 -3.49 19.65 -5.90
CA LEU A 861 -2.44 20.38 -5.21
C LEU A 861 -1.11 19.62 -5.15
N GLY A 862 -1.15 18.26 -5.15
CA GLY A 862 0.01 17.38 -5.01
C GLY A 862 0.64 17.48 -3.62
N ARG A 863 -0.18 17.61 -2.59
CA ARG A 863 0.20 17.60 -1.18
C ARG A 863 -0.93 17.12 -0.28
N GLN A 864 -0.60 16.75 0.93
CA GLN A 864 -1.59 16.52 1.97
C GLN A 864 -2.37 17.80 2.25
N LEU A 865 -3.67 17.67 2.53
CA LEU A 865 -4.50 18.77 2.97
C LEU A 865 -4.27 19.03 4.45
N GLU A 866 -4.23 20.31 4.78
CA GLU A 866 -4.00 20.79 6.12
C GLU A 866 -5.24 21.54 6.65
N TYR A 867 -5.26 21.86 7.93
CA TYR A 867 -6.38 22.57 8.55
C TYR A 867 -6.77 23.89 7.85
N TYR A 868 -5.81 24.56 7.23
CA TYR A 868 -6.05 25.83 6.50
C TYR A 868 -6.71 25.63 5.13
N ASP A 869 -6.84 24.38 4.63
CA ASP A 869 -7.59 24.07 3.42
C ASP A 869 -9.10 23.94 3.69
N GLU A 870 -9.51 23.75 4.93
CA GLU A 870 -10.91 23.53 5.32
C GLU A 870 -11.86 24.65 4.86
N PRO A 871 -11.51 25.96 4.93
CA PRO A 871 -12.35 27.02 4.36
C PRO A 871 -12.63 26.84 2.87
N ALA A 872 -11.62 26.43 2.11
CA ALA A 872 -11.78 26.15 0.68
C ALA A 872 -12.67 24.93 0.43
N ILE A 873 -12.47 23.86 1.20
CA ILE A 873 -13.30 22.64 1.11
C ILE A 873 -14.77 22.97 1.39
N ARG A 874 -15.08 23.67 2.48
CA ARG A 874 -16.45 24.10 2.82
C ARG A 874 -17.07 24.95 1.71
N LYS A 875 -16.29 25.88 1.14
CA LYS A 875 -16.76 26.71 0.04
C LYS A 875 -17.04 25.89 -1.23
N ILE A 876 -16.17 24.94 -1.58
CA ILE A 876 -16.38 24.05 -2.72
C ILE A 876 -17.66 23.24 -2.50
N LEU A 877 -17.83 22.59 -1.35
CA LEU A 877 -19.01 21.80 -1.01
C LEU A 877 -20.29 22.63 -1.11
N ALA A 878 -20.31 23.83 -0.53
CA ALA A 878 -21.45 24.72 -0.61
C ALA A 878 -21.80 25.12 -2.05
N GLN A 879 -20.82 25.29 -2.94
CA GLN A 879 -21.06 25.62 -4.34
C GLN A 879 -21.51 24.40 -5.15
N VAL A 880 -20.98 23.21 -4.83
CA VAL A 880 -21.35 21.98 -5.52
C VAL A 880 -22.79 21.56 -5.20
N ASP A 881 -23.27 21.76 -3.98
CA ASP A 881 -24.65 21.47 -3.57
C ASP A 881 -25.69 22.53 -4.01
N GLN A 882 -25.26 23.78 -4.25
CA GLN A 882 -26.17 24.87 -4.70
C GLN A 882 -26.46 24.74 -6.20
N THR A 883 -27.42 23.94 -6.60
CA THR A 883 -28.00 23.98 -7.96
C THR A 883 -29.48 24.27 -7.92
N GLU A 884 -29.85 25.56 -8.06
CA GLU A 884 -31.19 25.95 -8.45
C GLU A 884 -31.47 25.48 -9.89
N GLY A 885 -32.35 24.53 -10.09
CA GLY A 885 -32.97 24.24 -11.40
C GLY A 885 -32.70 22.88 -12.05
N SER A 886 -31.84 22.04 -11.57
CA SER A 886 -31.66 20.67 -12.08
C SER A 886 -31.43 19.70 -10.92
N GLY A 887 -32.48 19.27 -10.26
CA GLY A 887 -32.42 18.10 -9.36
C GLY A 887 -31.31 18.00 -8.29
N GLY A 888 -30.51 19.05 -8.08
CA GLY A 888 -29.62 19.17 -6.89
C GLY A 888 -28.42 18.24 -6.79
N ASP A 889 -28.01 17.52 -7.82
CA ASP A 889 -26.91 16.56 -7.71
C ASP A 889 -25.55 17.20 -7.92
N ALA A 890 -24.64 16.98 -6.94
CA ALA A 890 -23.23 17.32 -7.06
C ALA A 890 -22.57 16.48 -8.18
N THR A 891 -22.11 17.14 -9.26
CA THR A 891 -21.50 16.44 -10.40
C THR A 891 -19.97 16.53 -10.39
N MET A 892 -19.31 15.59 -11.08
CA MET A 892 -17.84 15.52 -11.13
C MET A 892 -17.22 16.73 -11.83
N GLN A 893 -17.81 17.24 -12.93
CA GLN A 893 -17.26 18.41 -13.63
C GLN A 893 -17.40 19.66 -12.80
N LYS A 894 -18.56 19.85 -12.15
CA LYS A 894 -18.78 20.99 -11.25
C LYS A 894 -17.76 21.00 -10.12
N LEU A 895 -17.46 19.82 -9.53
CA LEU A 895 -16.44 19.69 -8.51
C LEU A 895 -15.05 20.09 -9.03
N ILE A 896 -14.65 19.63 -10.21
CA ILE A 896 -13.38 19.99 -10.83
C ILE A 896 -13.30 21.51 -11.06
N HIS A 897 -14.35 22.13 -11.56
CA HIS A 897 -14.43 23.58 -11.75
C HIS A 897 -14.25 24.36 -10.44
N GLU A 898 -14.91 23.93 -9.37
CA GLU A 898 -14.79 24.62 -8.09
C GLU A 898 -13.42 24.42 -7.43
N ILE A 899 -12.80 23.26 -7.62
CA ILE A 899 -11.40 23.01 -7.21
C ILE A 899 -10.45 23.95 -7.94
N VAL A 900 -10.55 24.06 -9.26
CA VAL A 900 -9.69 24.93 -10.07
C VAL A 900 -9.87 26.41 -9.73
N LYS A 901 -11.06 26.81 -9.31
CA LYS A 901 -11.34 28.19 -8.85
C LYS A 901 -10.96 28.43 -7.39
N SER A 902 -10.66 27.40 -6.63
CA SER A 902 -10.40 27.49 -5.19
C SER A 902 -9.14 28.31 -4.86
N TYR A 903 -9.12 28.84 -3.65
CA TYR A 903 -8.01 29.66 -3.16
C TYR A 903 -6.67 28.89 -3.14
N PRO A 904 -6.56 27.67 -2.60
CA PRO A 904 -5.31 26.93 -2.61
C PRO A 904 -4.84 26.52 -4.02
N PHE A 905 -5.75 26.43 -5.00
CA PHE A 905 -5.38 26.12 -6.38
C PHE A 905 -4.85 27.33 -7.15
N GLN A 906 -5.32 28.54 -6.83
CA GLN A 906 -5.01 29.78 -7.55
C GLN A 906 -3.96 30.67 -6.85
N TYR A 907 -3.71 30.43 -5.56
CA TYR A 907 -2.80 31.21 -4.73
C TYR A 907 -1.79 30.29 -4.04
N LYS A 908 -0.74 30.88 -3.54
CA LYS A 908 0.27 30.22 -2.70
C LYS A 908 0.85 31.20 -1.68
N LYS A 909 1.46 30.66 -0.64
CA LYS A 909 2.12 31.40 0.43
C LYS A 909 3.63 31.41 0.22
N THR A 910 4.30 32.44 0.69
CA THR A 910 5.75 32.44 0.89
C THR A 910 6.10 31.48 2.02
N ARG A 911 7.19 30.71 1.84
CA ARG A 911 7.73 29.91 2.94
C ARG A 911 8.03 30.85 4.11
N PRO A 912 7.57 30.56 5.35
CA PRO A 912 8.04 31.29 6.51
C PRO A 912 9.56 31.30 6.47
N ALA A 913 10.20 32.48 6.67
CA ALA A 913 11.63 32.52 6.86
C ALA A 913 11.93 31.55 8.02
N ALA A 914 12.64 30.45 7.74
CA ALA A 914 13.12 29.56 8.79
C ALA A 914 13.81 30.45 9.82
N ASN A 915 13.43 30.32 11.09
CA ASN A 915 14.11 31.03 12.16
C ASN A 915 15.59 30.62 12.08
N VAL A 916 16.42 31.54 11.58
CA VAL A 916 17.86 31.33 11.38
C VAL A 916 18.59 31.14 12.74
N GLN A 917 17.85 31.07 13.83
CA GLN A 917 18.40 30.90 15.18
C GLN A 917 18.64 29.42 15.56
N GLU A 918 18.01 28.44 14.89
CA GLU A 918 18.26 27.01 15.22
C GLU A 918 19.40 26.36 14.45
N THR A 919 19.93 27.00 13.40
CA THR A 919 21.05 26.42 12.60
C THR A 919 22.44 26.99 12.92
N GLN A 920 22.60 27.83 13.96
CA GLN A 920 23.92 28.37 14.33
C GLN A 920 24.62 27.70 15.51
N THR A 921 24.06 26.64 16.09
CA THR A 921 24.70 25.93 17.22
C THR A 921 25.46 24.64 16.84
N VAL A 922 25.53 24.27 15.57
CA VAL A 922 26.29 23.08 15.13
C VAL A 922 27.50 23.45 14.25
N SER A 923 28.22 24.50 14.56
CA SER A 923 29.51 24.77 13.89
C SER A 923 30.45 25.54 14.78
N ALA A 924 30.98 24.93 15.82
CA ALA A 924 32.24 25.32 16.43
C ALA A 924 32.75 24.29 17.43
N THR A 925 33.21 23.17 16.96
CA THR A 925 34.37 22.47 17.60
C THR A 925 35.24 21.86 16.53
N LYS A 926 36.33 22.52 16.31
CA LYS A 926 37.60 22.02 15.73
C LYS A 926 38.67 22.06 16.79
N PRO A 927 39.71 21.30 16.69
CA PRO A 927 40.02 20.02 16.05
C PRO A 927 40.23 18.90 17.03
#